data_6fd0bfb60a0526736a91d9c4edb7ce35
#
_entry.id   6fd0bfb60a0526736a91d9c4edb7ce35
#
_cell.length_a   1.000
_cell.length_b   1.000
_cell.length_c   1.000
_cell.angle_alpha   90.00
_cell.angle_beta   90.00
_cell.angle_gamma   90.00
#
_symmetry.space_group_name_H-M   'P 1'
#
loop_
_entity.id
_entity.type
_entity.pdbx_description
1 polymer ?
#
loop_
_entity_poly.entity_id
_entity_poly.type
_entity_poly.pdbx_seq_one_letter_code
_entity_poly.pdbx_strand_id
1 'polypeptide(L)'
;MKIAIPSLLLFAGLTATHPATVLAVAPPAAADQGQNDTANNDFSFVRYRADYRVNANATNVKTESYEVLLKTKAAVEKFSQIRLSYSEKMETLEVVAAYTLTADGQRHDVAPDRIYTQESYSSATAPLYADRKVRVIVFSNLAPGSRVVYELRRTQNTPYFPDYFGLWETFSVFDQFDDAEVTLQAPAKLPMHIFTRGVEGGDQPQIRAGQAHWRWHYSRSAPMKSQNWAADSWTFSPTIMASTYREWPQLAKAYQLKAGAAAQVTPGIQALADNITAGISDRREQAEALYRWVAQNIRYVAVYLGNGGLEPNSAQSILDNHYGDCKDHVVILEALLAAKGIASSPVLIGMDEGPILPKVPLLSRFNHAITYVPEFKLYLDSTNPWARFGQLPEGDLGAPVLLTRDAKLARTPGSDEQPVKSALSVDFVFDKAGNLHGQTERRLSEVEEIDLRGYFSQINRQNRAQAEASIMSASGIDGSGEVAMNSDPLDLKKQFGYRFRFKADDYVDFGVVGGMTLPNPPGGKSFRTLYTTTAAPGNETPFYCSAQRYDETYRLQLPANVPIIAIPQDRQFRNAAGDYRVAWRRDGQQVIVNHQLQVNAIRGKEALCQAQDYPAFRELFQQVRRGFRGQVVYGELATGK
;
A
#
# COMPACT_ATOMS: atom_id res chain seq x y z
N MET A 1 -54.07 8.55 -24.12
CA MET A 1 -52.80 8.01 -24.58
C MET A 1 -51.78 8.32 -23.48
N LYS A 2 -51.52 7.38 -22.57
CA LYS A 2 -50.69 7.56 -21.39
C LYS A 2 -49.32 6.99 -21.72
N ILE A 3 -48.27 7.81 -21.64
CA ILE A 3 -46.87 7.38 -21.73
C ILE A 3 -46.35 7.35 -20.30
N ALA A 4 -45.99 6.18 -19.82
CA ALA A 4 -45.39 5.97 -18.52
C ALA A 4 -43.87 6.17 -18.63
N ILE A 5 -43.33 6.97 -17.72
CA ILE A 5 -41.90 7.16 -17.48
C ILE A 5 -41.51 6.21 -16.34
N PRO A 6 -40.53 5.35 -16.47
CA PRO A 6 -40.05 4.58 -15.34
C PRO A 6 -39.07 5.41 -14.48
N SER A 7 -39.41 5.51 -13.20
CA SER A 7 -38.60 6.12 -12.17
C SER A 7 -37.34 5.29 -11.92
N LEU A 8 -36.18 5.88 -12.15
CA LEU A 8 -34.88 5.33 -11.76
C LEU A 8 -34.67 5.62 -10.26
N LEU A 9 -34.80 4.62 -9.44
CA LEU A 9 -34.40 4.67 -8.03
C LEU A 9 -32.86 4.60 -7.95
N LEU A 10 -32.24 5.73 -7.65
CA LEU A 10 -30.85 5.80 -7.22
C LEU A 10 -30.73 5.21 -5.81
N PHE A 11 -30.23 4.01 -5.69
CA PHE A 11 -29.67 3.52 -4.43
C PHE A 11 -28.28 4.12 -4.25
N ALA A 12 -28.16 5.15 -3.43
CA ALA A 12 -26.89 5.60 -2.90
C ALA A 12 -26.42 4.57 -1.86
N GLY A 13 -25.64 3.58 -2.29
CA GLY A 13 -24.88 2.70 -1.41
C GLY A 13 -23.75 3.50 -0.77
N LEU A 14 -23.82 3.75 0.53
CA LEU A 14 -22.67 4.20 1.34
C LEU A 14 -21.63 3.06 1.35
N THR A 15 -20.68 3.11 0.46
CA THR A 15 -19.44 2.31 0.59
C THR A 15 -18.45 3.16 1.37
N ALA A 16 -18.23 2.79 2.64
CA ALA A 16 -17.07 3.22 3.39
C ALA A 16 -15.84 2.65 2.68
N THR A 17 -15.22 3.43 1.81
CA THR A 17 -13.91 3.10 1.24
C THR A 17 -12.86 3.39 2.30
N HIS A 18 -12.48 2.36 3.06
CA HIS A 18 -11.14 2.29 3.60
C HIS A 18 -10.21 2.22 2.38
N PRO A 19 -9.03 2.86 2.38
CA PRO A 19 -7.93 2.42 1.55
C PRO A 19 -7.28 1.19 2.22
N ALA A 20 -8.06 0.13 2.46
CA ALA A 20 -7.50 -1.18 2.41
C ALA A 20 -7.08 -1.33 0.95
N THR A 21 -5.84 -1.65 0.69
CA THR A 21 -5.44 -2.28 -0.55
C THR A 21 -6.37 -3.48 -0.68
N VAL A 22 -7.52 -3.27 -1.31
CA VAL A 22 -8.37 -4.35 -1.74
C VAL A 22 -7.43 -5.15 -2.60
N LEU A 23 -6.99 -6.31 -2.09
CA LEU A 23 -6.57 -7.37 -2.98
C LEU A 23 -7.81 -7.62 -3.82
N ALA A 24 -7.94 -6.84 -4.88
CA ALA A 24 -8.80 -7.17 -5.96
C ALA A 24 -8.42 -8.61 -6.28
N VAL A 25 -9.30 -9.54 -5.98
CA VAL A 25 -9.34 -10.79 -6.73
C VAL A 25 -9.27 -10.29 -8.15
N ALA A 26 -8.13 -10.51 -8.81
CA ALA A 26 -7.88 -9.94 -10.12
C ALA A 26 -9.11 -10.24 -10.97
N PRO A 27 -9.73 -9.25 -11.60
CA PRO A 27 -10.80 -9.53 -12.53
C PRO A 27 -10.27 -10.57 -13.51
N PRO A 28 -11.13 -11.46 -14.06
CA PRO A 28 -10.71 -12.47 -15.02
C PRO A 28 -9.85 -11.73 -16.03
N ALA A 29 -8.70 -12.30 -16.35
CA ALA A 29 -7.71 -11.69 -17.24
C ALA A 29 -8.47 -11.09 -18.43
N ALA A 30 -8.60 -9.76 -18.41
CA ALA A 30 -9.09 -9.04 -19.56
C ALA A 30 -8.18 -9.50 -20.70
N ALA A 31 -8.80 -9.99 -21.76
CA ALA A 31 -8.12 -10.38 -22.97
C ALA A 31 -7.06 -9.33 -23.27
N ASP A 32 -5.84 -9.78 -23.44
CA ASP A 32 -4.61 -9.12 -23.83
C ASP A 32 -4.85 -7.77 -24.52
N GLN A 33 -5.25 -6.75 -23.76
CA GLN A 33 -5.09 -5.38 -24.16
C GLN A 33 -3.63 -5.10 -23.86
N GLY A 34 -2.82 -5.17 -24.90
CA GLY A 34 -1.42 -4.81 -24.85
C GLY A 34 -1.28 -3.53 -24.03
N GLN A 35 -0.80 -3.65 -22.80
CA GLN A 35 -0.42 -2.49 -22.01
C GLN A 35 0.59 -1.74 -22.86
N ASN A 36 0.14 -0.61 -23.40
CA ASN A 36 1.00 0.28 -24.13
C ASN A 36 2.14 0.68 -23.19
N ASP A 37 3.30 0.16 -23.46
CA ASP A 37 4.62 0.49 -22.91
C ASP A 37 5.01 1.93 -23.31
N THR A 38 4.07 2.88 -23.16
CA THR A 38 4.27 4.28 -23.51
C THR A 38 4.71 5.05 -22.28
N ALA A 39 5.76 5.86 -22.42
CA ALA A 39 6.07 6.92 -21.47
C ALA A 39 4.78 7.72 -21.18
N ASN A 40 4.64 8.27 -19.96
CA ASN A 40 3.49 9.11 -19.64
C ASN A 40 3.51 10.39 -20.50
N ASN A 41 2.88 10.32 -21.68
CA ASN A 41 2.77 11.42 -22.61
C ASN A 41 1.42 12.14 -22.53
N ASP A 42 0.61 11.84 -21.51
CA ASP A 42 -0.72 12.44 -21.36
C ASP A 42 -0.66 13.93 -21.07
N PHE A 43 0.36 14.37 -20.35
CA PHE A 43 0.58 15.77 -19.98
C PHE A 43 2.07 16.09 -19.83
N SER A 44 2.42 17.38 -19.72
CA SER A 44 3.75 17.84 -19.31
C SER A 44 3.65 19.08 -18.44
N PHE A 45 4.56 19.19 -17.49
CA PHE A 45 4.77 20.42 -16.72
C PHE A 45 5.63 21.37 -17.57
N VAL A 46 4.96 22.33 -18.24
CA VAL A 46 5.63 23.36 -19.05
C VAL A 46 6.45 24.26 -18.13
N ARG A 47 5.87 24.59 -16.96
CA ARG A 47 6.55 25.36 -15.93
C ARG A 47 6.10 24.90 -14.55
N TYR A 48 7.07 24.70 -13.66
CA TYR A 48 6.86 24.50 -12.24
C TYR A 48 7.75 25.47 -11.47
N ARG A 49 7.21 26.17 -10.50
CA ARG A 49 7.95 27.04 -9.58
C ARG A 49 7.51 26.78 -8.15
N ALA A 50 8.46 26.65 -7.24
CA ALA A 50 8.21 26.61 -5.80
C ALA A 50 9.16 27.58 -5.09
N ASP A 51 8.63 28.58 -4.43
CA ASP A 51 9.37 29.56 -3.64
C ASP A 51 9.07 29.34 -2.15
N TYR A 52 10.08 29.01 -1.37
CA TYR A 52 10.01 28.81 0.06
C TYR A 52 10.68 29.95 0.82
N ARG A 53 9.94 30.62 1.71
CA ARG A 53 10.45 31.64 2.60
C ARG A 53 10.26 31.21 4.04
N VAL A 54 11.37 30.94 4.73
CA VAL A 54 11.39 30.43 6.10
C VAL A 54 11.73 31.55 7.06
N ASN A 55 10.93 31.67 8.12
CA ASN A 55 11.16 32.64 9.21
C ASN A 55 12.10 32.07 10.27
N ALA A 56 12.60 32.93 11.17
CA ALA A 56 13.51 32.53 12.24
C ALA A 56 12.91 31.50 13.22
N ASN A 57 11.59 31.46 13.36
CA ASN A 57 10.85 30.47 14.17
C ASN A 57 10.41 29.25 13.40
N ALA A 58 10.96 29.02 12.20
CA ALA A 58 10.64 27.92 11.29
C ALA A 58 9.21 27.92 10.69
N THR A 59 8.38 28.93 10.95
CA THR A 59 7.19 29.16 10.12
C THR A 59 7.61 29.51 8.71
N ASN A 60 6.77 29.25 7.72
CA ASN A 60 7.15 29.48 6.33
C ASN A 60 5.97 29.88 5.44
N VAL A 61 6.32 30.47 4.31
CA VAL A 61 5.41 30.69 3.18
C VAL A 61 5.96 29.92 1.99
N LYS A 62 5.12 29.07 1.39
CA LYS A 62 5.38 28.39 0.12
C LYS A 62 4.47 28.96 -0.95
N THR A 63 5.04 29.49 -2.02
CA THR A 63 4.30 29.87 -3.23
C THR A 63 4.63 28.86 -4.32
N GLU A 64 3.61 28.22 -4.89
CA GLU A 64 3.75 27.23 -5.96
C GLU A 64 2.99 27.68 -7.18
N SER A 65 3.61 27.63 -8.36
CA SER A 65 2.92 27.86 -9.62
C SER A 65 3.14 26.70 -10.59
N TYR A 66 2.07 26.33 -11.26
CA TYR A 66 2.02 25.23 -12.22
C TYR A 66 1.47 25.72 -13.56
N GLU A 67 2.11 25.32 -14.64
CA GLU A 67 1.60 25.41 -16.00
C GLU A 67 1.71 24.02 -16.61
N VAL A 68 0.55 23.35 -16.81
CA VAL A 68 0.47 21.95 -17.25
C VAL A 68 -0.21 21.88 -18.61
N LEU A 69 0.49 21.38 -19.63
CA LEU A 69 -0.05 21.11 -20.96
C LEU A 69 -0.78 19.76 -20.95
N LEU A 70 -2.05 19.77 -21.32
CA LEU A 70 -2.89 18.57 -21.44
C LEU A 70 -2.81 18.04 -22.88
N LYS A 71 -2.28 16.83 -23.08
CA LYS A 71 -2.06 16.26 -24.42
C LYS A 71 -3.16 15.28 -24.84
N THR A 72 -3.87 14.69 -23.85
CA THR A 72 -4.89 13.66 -24.09
C THR A 72 -6.19 13.95 -23.33
N LYS A 73 -7.27 13.22 -23.67
CA LYS A 73 -8.53 13.27 -22.92
C LYS A 73 -8.36 12.80 -21.47
N ALA A 74 -7.51 11.79 -21.22
CA ALA A 74 -7.22 11.32 -19.87
C ALA A 74 -6.58 12.43 -19.01
N ALA A 75 -5.67 13.23 -19.60
CA ALA A 75 -5.12 14.41 -18.92
C ALA A 75 -6.19 15.47 -18.64
N VAL A 76 -7.11 15.71 -19.57
CA VAL A 76 -8.23 16.64 -19.37
C VAL A 76 -9.09 16.20 -18.19
N GLU A 77 -9.44 14.94 -18.09
CA GLU A 77 -10.20 14.40 -16.96
C GLU A 77 -9.42 14.55 -15.64
N LYS A 78 -8.13 14.16 -15.62
CA LYS A 78 -7.25 14.24 -14.45
C LYS A 78 -7.10 15.67 -13.91
N PHE A 79 -6.97 16.67 -14.77
CA PHE A 79 -6.73 18.07 -14.38
C PHE A 79 -7.98 18.95 -14.42
N SER A 80 -9.16 18.39 -14.69
CA SER A 80 -10.42 19.13 -14.64
C SER A 80 -10.73 19.70 -13.27
N GLN A 81 -10.21 19.04 -12.22
CA GLN A 81 -10.38 19.43 -10.82
C GLN A 81 -9.09 19.22 -10.05
N ILE A 82 -8.60 20.26 -9.39
CA ILE A 82 -7.48 20.17 -8.42
C ILE A 82 -8.05 20.22 -7.01
N ARG A 83 -7.65 19.24 -6.18
CA ARG A 83 -8.10 19.09 -4.79
C ARG A 83 -6.90 19.17 -3.85
N LEU A 84 -6.93 20.14 -2.91
CA LEU A 84 -5.81 20.48 -2.05
C LEU A 84 -6.23 20.38 -0.59
N SER A 85 -5.73 19.37 0.11
CA SER A 85 -5.98 19.20 1.54
C SER A 85 -5.09 20.12 2.37
N TYR A 86 -5.62 20.64 3.48
CA TYR A 86 -4.89 21.46 4.44
C TYR A 86 -5.57 21.43 5.82
N SER A 87 -4.85 21.89 6.86
CA SER A 87 -5.39 22.06 8.22
C SER A 87 -5.48 23.55 8.56
N GLU A 88 -6.68 24.03 8.83
CA GLU A 88 -6.91 25.44 9.19
C GLU A 88 -6.21 25.84 10.49
N LYS A 89 -5.89 24.89 11.40
CA LYS A 89 -5.12 25.15 12.61
C LYS A 89 -3.66 25.46 12.33
N MET A 90 -3.09 24.86 11.28
CA MET A 90 -1.64 24.91 11.02
C MET A 90 -1.28 25.90 9.93
N GLU A 91 -2.13 26.03 8.92
CA GLU A 91 -1.82 26.77 7.71
C GLU A 91 -3.03 27.46 7.09
N THR A 92 -2.77 28.47 6.27
CA THR A 92 -3.74 29.01 5.33
C THR A 92 -3.37 28.63 3.91
N LEU A 93 -4.37 28.31 3.08
CA LEU A 93 -4.18 28.00 1.66
C LEU A 93 -4.98 28.98 0.81
N GLU A 94 -4.28 29.79 0.04
CA GLU A 94 -4.82 30.75 -0.91
C GLU A 94 -4.61 30.27 -2.34
N VAL A 95 -5.62 30.40 -3.18
CA VAL A 95 -5.49 30.27 -4.64
C VAL A 95 -5.25 31.66 -5.20
N VAL A 96 -4.03 31.97 -5.56
CA VAL A 96 -3.60 33.31 -6.03
C VAL A 96 -4.07 33.55 -7.45
N ALA A 97 -3.99 32.52 -8.30
CA ALA A 97 -4.47 32.54 -9.67
C ALA A 97 -4.90 31.14 -10.10
N ALA A 98 -5.92 31.03 -10.95
CA ALA A 98 -6.30 29.79 -11.60
C ALA A 98 -7.01 30.11 -12.94
N TYR A 99 -6.52 29.56 -14.06
CA TYR A 99 -7.10 29.77 -15.37
C TYR A 99 -6.72 28.66 -16.36
N THR A 100 -7.49 28.54 -17.41
CA THR A 100 -7.17 27.71 -18.58
C THR A 100 -6.61 28.59 -19.71
N LEU A 101 -5.57 28.13 -20.37
CA LEU A 101 -5.16 28.63 -21.70
C LEU A 101 -5.57 27.58 -22.73
N THR A 102 -6.46 27.94 -23.64
CA THR A 102 -6.85 27.08 -24.75
C THR A 102 -5.70 26.92 -25.76
N ALA A 103 -5.80 25.95 -26.65
CA ALA A 103 -4.74 25.69 -27.64
C ALA A 103 -4.45 26.89 -28.57
N ASP A 104 -5.45 27.75 -28.81
CA ASP A 104 -5.33 29.03 -29.54
C ASP A 104 -4.84 30.20 -28.68
N GLY A 105 -4.53 29.96 -27.41
CA GLY A 105 -3.97 30.94 -26.48
C GLY A 105 -4.98 31.81 -25.75
N GLN A 106 -6.30 31.56 -25.88
CA GLN A 106 -7.31 32.31 -25.12
C GLN A 106 -7.25 31.93 -23.64
N ARG A 107 -7.31 32.96 -22.76
CA ARG A 107 -7.34 32.79 -21.31
C ARG A 107 -8.77 32.75 -20.79
N HIS A 108 -9.08 31.76 -19.98
CA HIS A 108 -10.33 31.62 -19.28
C HIS A 108 -10.06 31.49 -17.78
N ASP A 109 -10.27 32.57 -17.04
CA ASP A 109 -10.11 32.57 -15.59
C ASP A 109 -11.14 31.65 -14.92
N VAL A 110 -10.73 30.97 -13.88
CA VAL A 110 -11.64 30.17 -13.05
C VAL A 110 -12.53 31.13 -12.26
N ALA A 111 -13.83 31.02 -12.42
CA ALA A 111 -14.79 31.86 -11.72
C ALA A 111 -14.72 31.64 -10.19
N PRO A 112 -14.95 32.66 -9.37
CA PRO A 112 -14.82 32.56 -7.90
C PRO A 112 -15.69 31.44 -7.27
N ASP A 113 -16.88 31.17 -7.81
CA ASP A 113 -17.78 30.10 -7.37
C ASP A 113 -17.27 28.68 -7.73
N ARG A 114 -16.27 28.60 -8.61
CA ARG A 114 -15.56 27.36 -8.97
C ARG A 114 -14.32 27.10 -8.11
N ILE A 115 -14.01 27.98 -7.15
CA ILE A 115 -12.95 27.83 -6.15
C ILE A 115 -13.64 27.83 -4.78
N TYR A 116 -13.78 26.65 -4.19
CA TYR A 116 -14.50 26.51 -2.92
C TYR A 116 -13.77 25.60 -1.94
N THR A 117 -14.15 25.71 -0.68
CA THR A 117 -13.66 24.84 0.40
C THR A 117 -14.78 23.94 0.84
N GLN A 118 -14.45 22.66 1.02
CA GLN A 118 -15.35 21.67 1.60
C GLN A 118 -14.69 20.95 2.77
N GLU A 119 -15.51 20.32 3.61
CA GLU A 119 -15.03 19.41 4.64
C GLU A 119 -14.27 18.24 4.01
N SER A 120 -13.22 17.79 4.67
CA SER A 120 -12.63 16.50 4.32
C SER A 120 -13.58 15.37 4.74
N TYR A 121 -13.40 14.19 4.17
CA TYR A 121 -14.18 13.01 4.60
C TYR A 121 -13.97 12.72 6.09
N SER A 122 -12.74 12.86 6.61
CA SER A 122 -12.42 12.68 8.02
C SER A 122 -13.13 13.72 8.91
N SER A 123 -13.19 14.99 8.51
CA SER A 123 -13.92 16.03 9.24
C SER A 123 -15.41 15.74 9.33
N ALA A 124 -16.01 15.32 8.21
CA ALA A 124 -17.44 15.02 8.14
C ALA A 124 -17.86 13.80 9.00
N THR A 125 -16.96 12.82 9.16
CA THR A 125 -17.27 11.54 9.85
C THR A 125 -16.67 11.44 11.25
N ALA A 126 -15.78 12.36 11.64
CA ALA A 126 -15.07 12.37 12.90
C ALA A 126 -14.75 13.81 13.35
N PRO A 127 -15.63 14.43 14.19
CA PRO A 127 -15.51 15.83 14.60
C PRO A 127 -14.19 16.24 15.29
N LEU A 128 -13.42 15.30 15.86
CA LEU A 128 -12.08 15.59 16.39
C LEU A 128 -11.13 16.15 15.33
N TYR A 129 -11.41 15.94 14.05
CA TYR A 129 -10.61 16.39 12.90
C TYR A 129 -11.31 17.46 12.06
N ALA A 130 -12.17 18.28 12.68
CA ALA A 130 -12.96 19.31 12.00
C ALA A 130 -12.11 20.41 11.32
N ASP A 131 -10.83 20.54 11.69
CA ASP A 131 -9.89 21.47 11.08
C ASP A 131 -9.39 21.04 9.67
N ARG A 132 -9.75 19.83 9.23
CA ARG A 132 -9.34 19.29 7.93
C ARG A 132 -10.26 19.75 6.82
N LYS A 133 -9.71 20.49 5.89
CA LYS A 133 -10.45 21.07 4.76
C LYS A 133 -9.82 20.64 3.43
N VAL A 134 -10.62 20.72 2.39
CA VAL A 134 -10.19 20.51 1.01
C VAL A 134 -10.57 21.75 0.20
N ARG A 135 -9.57 22.45 -0.33
CA ARG A 135 -9.75 23.50 -1.34
C ARG A 135 -9.87 22.84 -2.70
N VAL A 136 -10.91 23.18 -3.43
CA VAL A 136 -11.21 22.64 -4.76
C VAL A 136 -11.15 23.74 -5.79
N ILE A 137 -10.48 23.49 -6.92
CA ILE A 137 -10.44 24.37 -8.09
C ILE A 137 -11.02 23.58 -9.26
N VAL A 138 -12.07 24.07 -9.89
CA VAL A 138 -12.73 23.41 -11.04
C VAL A 138 -12.44 24.22 -12.31
N PHE A 139 -11.68 23.63 -13.21
CA PHE A 139 -11.34 24.26 -14.47
C PHE A 139 -12.41 24.02 -15.54
N SER A 140 -12.55 24.96 -16.46
CA SER A 140 -13.46 24.89 -17.62
C SER A 140 -12.70 25.07 -18.92
N ASN A 141 -13.37 24.87 -20.05
CA ASN A 141 -12.81 25.05 -21.42
C ASN A 141 -11.54 24.22 -21.67
N LEU A 142 -11.49 22.99 -21.10
CA LEU A 142 -10.39 22.07 -21.27
C LEU A 142 -10.58 21.18 -22.50
N ALA A 143 -9.52 21.04 -23.28
CA ALA A 143 -9.41 20.12 -24.38
C ALA A 143 -7.94 19.66 -24.50
N PRO A 144 -7.63 18.57 -25.21
CA PRO A 144 -6.25 18.30 -25.59
C PRO A 144 -5.60 19.50 -26.30
N GLY A 145 -4.39 19.88 -25.85
CA GLY A 145 -3.71 21.10 -26.28
C GLY A 145 -3.91 22.31 -25.36
N SER A 146 -4.88 22.27 -24.44
CA SER A 146 -5.06 23.32 -23.43
C SER A 146 -3.97 23.21 -22.33
N ARG A 147 -3.76 24.34 -21.64
CA ARG A 147 -2.91 24.39 -20.43
C ARG A 147 -3.75 24.76 -19.23
N VAL A 148 -3.57 24.05 -18.12
CA VAL A 148 -4.06 24.41 -16.80
C VAL A 148 -2.96 25.20 -16.10
N VAL A 149 -3.29 26.40 -15.63
CA VAL A 149 -2.36 27.28 -14.92
C VAL A 149 -2.98 27.63 -13.56
N TYR A 150 -2.21 27.43 -12.48
CA TYR A 150 -2.65 27.84 -11.16
C TYR A 150 -1.45 28.20 -10.27
N GLU A 151 -1.70 29.13 -9.35
CA GLU A 151 -0.73 29.56 -8.34
C GLU A 151 -1.38 29.46 -6.97
N LEU A 152 -0.65 28.86 -6.04
CA LEU A 152 -1.05 28.61 -4.65
C LEU A 152 -0.10 29.30 -3.71
N ARG A 153 -0.62 29.83 -2.61
CA ARG A 153 0.19 30.29 -1.48
C ARG A 153 -0.24 29.54 -0.22
N ARG A 154 0.72 28.82 0.37
CA ARG A 154 0.56 28.19 1.68
C ARG A 154 1.35 28.97 2.70
N THR A 155 0.70 29.44 3.74
CA THR A 155 1.36 30.08 4.89
C THR A 155 1.20 29.16 6.09
N GLN A 156 2.32 28.55 6.51
CA GLN A 156 2.36 27.76 7.72
C GLN A 156 2.55 28.70 8.91
N ASN A 157 1.48 28.90 9.68
CA ASN A 157 1.42 29.83 10.80
C ASN A 157 2.00 29.24 12.09
N THR A 158 1.97 27.91 12.21
CA THR A 158 2.48 27.16 13.36
C THR A 158 3.43 26.07 12.86
N PRO A 159 4.71 26.04 13.30
CA PRO A 159 5.62 24.97 12.91
C PRO A 159 5.15 23.65 13.54
N TYR A 160 5.41 22.53 12.87
CA TYR A 160 5.05 21.20 13.39
C TYR A 160 5.70 20.91 14.74
N PHE A 161 6.97 21.31 14.90
CA PHE A 161 7.73 21.26 16.14
C PHE A 161 8.51 22.57 16.30
N PRO A 162 8.93 22.93 17.52
CA PRO A 162 9.80 24.09 17.73
C PRO A 162 11.02 24.01 16.80
N ASP A 163 11.29 25.11 16.10
CA ASP A 163 12.44 25.27 15.19
C ASP A 163 12.51 24.26 14.04
N TYR A 164 11.43 23.53 13.74
CA TYR A 164 11.41 22.54 12.67
C TYR A 164 10.82 23.11 11.38
N PHE A 165 11.62 23.08 10.34
CA PHE A 165 11.21 23.22 8.95
C PHE A 165 11.71 22.01 8.17
N GLY A 166 10.89 21.50 7.24
CA GLY A 166 11.24 20.42 6.34
C GLY A 166 10.70 20.66 4.94
N LEU A 167 11.53 20.42 3.94
CA LEU A 167 11.22 20.52 2.52
C LEU A 167 11.58 19.21 1.84
N TRP A 168 10.66 18.71 1.01
CA TRP A 168 10.89 17.56 0.15
C TRP A 168 10.21 17.78 -1.19
N GLU A 169 11.01 18.05 -2.23
CA GLU A 169 10.57 18.14 -3.62
C GLU A 169 11.19 16.99 -4.42
N THR A 170 10.36 16.30 -5.18
CA THR A 170 10.79 15.20 -6.07
C THR A 170 10.19 15.38 -7.45
N PHE A 171 11.03 15.28 -8.46
CA PHE A 171 10.64 15.35 -9.87
C PHE A 171 10.60 13.94 -10.44
N SER A 172 9.39 13.40 -10.61
CA SER A 172 9.21 12.05 -11.15
C SER A 172 9.89 11.91 -12.52
N VAL A 173 10.72 10.89 -12.67
CA VAL A 173 11.36 10.59 -13.98
C VAL A 173 10.37 10.07 -15.01
N PHE A 174 9.15 9.73 -14.61
CA PHE A 174 8.07 9.28 -15.48
C PHE A 174 7.24 10.42 -16.05
N ASP A 175 7.47 11.67 -15.60
CA ASP A 175 6.80 12.86 -16.07
C ASP A 175 7.76 13.76 -16.86
N GLN A 176 7.22 14.52 -17.81
CA GLN A 176 7.95 15.55 -18.53
C GLN A 176 7.91 16.86 -17.75
N PHE A 177 9.09 17.46 -17.54
CA PHE A 177 9.26 18.81 -16.98
C PHE A 177 10.07 19.63 -17.96
N ASP A 178 9.48 20.67 -18.55
CA ASP A 178 10.21 21.53 -19.50
C ASP A 178 11.08 22.52 -18.72
N ASP A 179 10.55 23.10 -17.63
CA ASP A 179 11.24 24.09 -16.80
C ASP A 179 10.71 24.05 -15.36
N ALA A 180 11.48 23.45 -14.45
CA ALA A 180 11.16 23.39 -13.02
C ALA A 180 12.24 24.14 -12.21
N GLU A 181 11.80 25.01 -11.30
CA GLU A 181 12.68 25.75 -10.41
C GLU A 181 12.16 25.74 -8.97
N VAL A 182 13.06 25.51 -8.02
CA VAL A 182 12.78 25.60 -6.59
C VAL A 182 13.74 26.61 -5.98
N THR A 183 13.21 27.54 -5.19
CA THR A 183 14.00 28.48 -4.40
C THR A 183 13.71 28.33 -2.92
N LEU A 184 14.73 28.53 -2.09
CA LEU A 184 14.61 28.52 -0.64
C LEU A 184 15.34 29.74 -0.09
N GLN A 185 14.66 30.52 0.74
CA GLN A 185 15.23 31.63 1.49
C GLN A 185 15.02 31.43 2.98
N ALA A 186 16.04 31.58 3.79
CA ALA A 186 15.98 31.48 5.25
C ALA A 186 16.98 32.45 5.89
N PRO A 187 16.78 32.86 7.16
CA PRO A 187 17.81 33.60 7.90
C PRO A 187 19.13 32.81 7.91
N ALA A 188 20.25 33.48 7.63
CA ALA A 188 21.57 32.83 7.54
C ALA A 188 22.02 32.14 8.85
N LYS A 189 21.42 32.50 9.99
CA LYS A 189 21.67 31.88 11.30
C LYS A 189 20.82 30.64 11.57
N LEU A 190 19.72 30.42 10.79
CA LEU A 190 18.90 29.24 10.92
C LEU A 190 19.65 28.05 10.30
N PRO A 191 19.96 27.00 11.06
CA PRO A 191 20.61 25.82 10.49
C PRO A 191 19.74 25.20 9.39
N MET A 192 20.37 24.85 8.26
CA MET A 192 19.70 24.21 7.15
C MET A 192 20.58 23.10 6.59
N HIS A 193 20.12 21.88 6.68
CA HIS A 193 20.80 20.69 6.18
C HIS A 193 20.13 20.28 4.86
N ILE A 194 20.90 20.27 3.78
CA ILE A 194 20.39 20.09 2.42
C ILE A 194 20.97 18.83 1.81
N PHE A 195 20.14 18.08 1.10
CA PHE A 195 20.52 17.00 0.22
C PHE A 195 19.87 17.20 -1.14
N THR A 196 20.64 17.08 -2.19
CA THR A 196 20.15 17.13 -3.58
C THR A 196 20.62 15.93 -4.39
N ARG A 197 19.84 15.55 -5.37
CA ARG A 197 20.19 14.53 -6.34
C ARG A 197 19.55 14.84 -7.68
N GLY A 198 20.33 14.82 -8.77
CA GLY A 198 19.83 14.93 -10.13
C GLY A 198 19.18 16.27 -10.49
N VAL A 199 19.45 17.34 -9.74
CA VAL A 199 19.04 18.71 -10.02
C VAL A 199 20.27 19.59 -10.18
N GLU A 200 20.17 20.65 -10.96
CA GLU A 200 21.16 21.70 -11.03
C GLU A 200 21.03 22.61 -9.80
N GLY A 201 22.14 23.04 -9.22
CA GLY A 201 22.22 23.78 -7.97
C GLY A 201 22.91 22.97 -6.88
N GLY A 202 23.44 23.66 -5.88
CA GLY A 202 24.24 23.06 -4.80
C GLY A 202 23.55 23.08 -3.45
N ASP A 203 24.24 22.53 -2.45
CA ASP A 203 23.84 22.55 -1.04
C ASP A 203 24.28 23.85 -0.30
N GLN A 204 25.19 24.63 -0.90
CA GLN A 204 25.71 25.87 -0.32
C GLN A 204 24.86 27.08 -0.71
N PRO A 205 24.46 27.92 0.26
CA PRO A 205 23.68 29.12 -0.02
C PRO A 205 24.53 30.29 -0.53
N GLN A 206 23.87 31.19 -1.23
CA GLN A 206 24.36 32.55 -1.41
C GLN A 206 23.85 33.41 -0.24
N ILE A 207 24.78 34.01 0.53
CA ILE A 207 24.42 34.90 1.64
C ILE A 207 24.29 36.33 1.13
N ARG A 208 23.09 36.92 1.33
CA ARG A 208 22.80 38.31 0.96
C ARG A 208 21.95 38.97 2.04
N ALA A 209 22.40 40.13 2.57
CA ALA A 209 21.66 40.87 3.61
C ALA A 209 21.21 40.03 4.81
N GLY A 210 22.06 39.10 5.28
CA GLY A 210 21.73 38.22 6.42
C GLY A 210 20.76 37.07 6.10
N GLN A 211 20.42 36.87 4.84
CA GLN A 211 19.59 35.77 4.34
C GLN A 211 20.45 34.80 3.53
N ALA A 212 20.17 33.51 3.70
CA ALA A 212 20.71 32.41 2.91
C ALA A 212 19.74 32.09 1.79
N HIS A 213 20.22 32.02 0.57
CA HIS A 213 19.43 31.74 -0.62
C HIS A 213 19.97 30.53 -1.36
N TRP A 214 19.09 29.61 -1.67
CA TRP A 214 19.34 28.44 -2.55
C TRP A 214 18.42 28.52 -3.76
N ARG A 215 18.89 27.96 -4.87
CA ARG A 215 18.14 27.84 -6.11
C ARG A 215 18.53 26.56 -6.80
N TRP A 216 17.52 25.79 -7.21
CA TRP A 216 17.69 24.55 -7.95
C TRP A 216 16.83 24.57 -9.21
N HIS A 217 17.37 23.94 -10.27
CA HIS A 217 16.68 23.83 -11.54
C HIS A 217 16.65 22.36 -11.98
N TYR A 218 15.58 21.99 -12.65
CA TYR A 218 15.42 20.68 -13.24
C TYR A 218 14.63 20.77 -14.55
N SER A 219 15.05 19.98 -15.55
CA SER A 219 14.30 19.79 -16.80
C SER A 219 14.45 18.37 -17.30
N ARG A 220 13.41 17.87 -17.94
CA ARG A 220 13.37 16.53 -18.56
C ARG A 220 12.37 16.51 -19.70
N SER A 221 12.86 16.49 -20.93
CA SER A 221 12.01 16.46 -22.14
C SER A 221 11.50 15.06 -22.51
N ALA A 222 12.21 14.00 -22.10
CA ALA A 222 11.87 12.61 -22.41
C ALA A 222 11.63 11.81 -21.11
N PRO A 223 10.38 11.63 -20.68
CA PRO A 223 10.07 10.83 -19.50
C PRO A 223 10.42 9.35 -19.75
N MET A 224 10.79 8.65 -18.66
CA MET A 224 10.96 7.20 -18.68
C MET A 224 9.62 6.51 -18.84
N LYS A 225 9.63 5.31 -19.40
CA LYS A 225 8.44 4.46 -19.41
C LYS A 225 8.12 3.98 -17.99
N SER A 226 6.83 4.02 -17.63
CA SER A 226 6.37 3.43 -16.38
C SER A 226 6.66 1.94 -16.35
N GLN A 227 7.06 1.41 -15.21
CA GLN A 227 7.43 0.01 -15.03
C GLN A 227 6.65 -0.60 -13.88
N ASN A 228 6.08 -1.79 -14.10
CA ASN A 228 5.16 -2.43 -13.16
C ASN A 228 5.82 -2.82 -11.82
N TRP A 229 7.14 -2.91 -11.76
CA TRP A 229 7.88 -3.33 -10.57
C TRP A 229 8.95 -2.30 -10.19
N ALA A 230 8.62 -1.01 -10.30
CA ALA A 230 9.51 0.06 -9.85
C ALA A 230 9.40 0.23 -8.32
N ALA A 231 10.52 0.55 -7.68
CA ALA A 231 10.50 1.08 -6.31
C ALA A 231 9.91 2.49 -6.30
N ASP A 232 9.65 3.03 -5.10
CA ASP A 232 9.14 4.40 -4.96
C ASP A 232 10.04 5.39 -5.69
N SER A 233 9.43 6.22 -6.53
CA SER A 233 10.17 7.09 -7.44
C SER A 233 11.14 8.03 -6.73
N TRP A 234 10.83 8.46 -5.50
CA TRP A 234 11.71 9.33 -4.72
C TRP A 234 13.08 8.69 -4.42
N THR A 235 13.19 7.34 -4.41
CA THR A 235 14.45 6.61 -4.14
C THR A 235 15.48 6.79 -5.24
N PHE A 236 15.06 7.13 -6.46
CA PHE A 236 15.95 7.29 -7.62
C PHE A 236 15.69 8.55 -8.45
N SER A 237 14.52 9.19 -8.34
CA SER A 237 14.21 10.43 -9.06
C SER A 237 15.01 11.64 -8.55
N PRO A 238 15.20 12.67 -9.36
CA PRO A 238 15.75 13.94 -8.92
C PRO A 238 14.97 14.51 -7.74
N THR A 239 15.68 14.97 -6.72
CA THR A 239 15.08 15.39 -5.46
C THR A 239 15.87 16.48 -4.77
N ILE A 240 15.15 17.33 -4.03
CA ILE A 240 15.68 18.35 -3.12
C ILE A 240 15.06 18.06 -1.75
N MET A 241 15.91 17.94 -0.74
CA MET A 241 15.50 17.76 0.65
C MET A 241 16.21 18.79 1.51
N ALA A 242 15.48 19.42 2.41
CA ALA A 242 16.06 20.35 3.39
C ALA A 242 15.40 20.16 4.75
N SER A 243 16.18 20.29 5.83
CA SER A 243 15.66 20.23 7.20
C SER A 243 16.48 21.17 8.10
N THR A 244 15.80 21.81 9.04
CA THR A 244 16.47 22.55 10.13
C THR A 244 17.02 21.59 11.19
N TYR A 245 16.49 20.37 11.29
CA TYR A 245 17.02 19.33 12.15
C TYR A 245 18.15 18.59 11.46
N ARG A 246 19.24 18.32 12.19
CA ARG A 246 20.41 17.62 11.68
C ARG A 246 20.26 16.10 11.77
N GLU A 247 19.62 15.64 12.84
CA GLU A 247 19.60 14.23 13.21
C GLU A 247 18.19 13.76 13.58
N TRP A 248 17.87 12.53 13.28
CA TRP A 248 16.57 11.90 13.59
C TRP A 248 16.19 11.93 15.09
N PRO A 249 17.14 11.82 16.06
CA PRO A 249 16.83 11.98 17.48
C PRO A 249 16.17 13.31 17.86
N GLN A 250 16.44 14.39 17.13
CA GLN A 250 15.79 15.68 17.37
C GLN A 250 14.28 15.61 17.06
N LEU A 251 13.94 14.98 15.93
CA LEU A 251 12.56 14.77 15.52
C LEU A 251 11.82 13.84 16.51
N ALA A 252 12.48 12.76 16.96
CA ALA A 252 11.94 11.82 17.94
C ALA A 252 11.57 12.52 19.25
N LYS A 253 12.50 13.31 19.80
CA LYS A 253 12.29 14.08 21.04
C LYS A 253 11.16 15.09 20.90
N ALA A 254 11.12 15.81 19.77
CA ALA A 254 10.08 16.80 19.51
C ALA A 254 8.68 16.16 19.44
N TYR A 255 8.55 14.99 18.79
CA TYR A 255 7.30 14.23 18.76
C TYR A 255 6.93 13.70 20.16
N GLN A 256 7.89 13.12 20.90
CA GLN A 256 7.65 12.52 22.21
C GLN A 256 7.13 13.54 23.25
N LEU A 257 7.58 14.79 23.17
CA LEU A 257 7.09 15.86 24.05
C LEU A 257 5.57 16.09 23.88
N LYS A 258 5.04 15.98 22.66
CA LYS A 258 3.61 16.11 22.39
C LYS A 258 2.84 14.84 22.70
N ALA A 259 3.30 13.69 22.23
CA ALA A 259 2.64 12.39 22.40
C ALA A 259 2.60 11.95 23.86
N GLY A 260 3.69 12.13 24.60
CA GLY A 260 3.77 11.74 26.02
C GLY A 260 2.81 12.50 26.93
N ALA A 261 2.50 13.76 26.62
CA ALA A 261 1.50 14.54 27.35
C ALA A 261 0.06 14.04 27.13
N ALA A 262 -0.22 13.41 25.98
CA ALA A 262 -1.55 12.90 25.64
C ALA A 262 -1.85 11.51 26.27
N ALA A 263 -0.82 10.70 26.54
CA ALA A 263 -0.95 9.33 27.06
C ALA A 263 -1.05 9.26 28.60
N GLN A 264 -1.81 10.17 29.22
CA GLN A 264 -1.99 10.19 30.68
C GLN A 264 -2.93 9.09 31.14
N VAL A 265 -2.56 8.41 32.23
CA VAL A 265 -3.42 7.44 32.91
C VAL A 265 -4.43 8.17 33.80
N THR A 266 -5.65 8.31 33.29
CA THR A 266 -6.78 8.85 34.06
C THR A 266 -7.45 7.74 34.91
N PRO A 267 -8.31 8.07 35.91
CA PRO A 267 -9.09 7.06 36.60
C PRO A 267 -9.95 6.19 35.67
N GLY A 268 -10.48 6.76 34.58
CA GLY A 268 -11.24 6.02 33.54
C GLY A 268 -10.37 5.02 32.78
N ILE A 269 -9.18 5.42 32.36
CA ILE A 269 -8.20 4.55 31.70
C ILE A 269 -7.73 3.43 32.64
N GLN A 270 -7.47 3.75 33.91
CA GLN A 270 -7.09 2.75 34.92
C GLN A 270 -8.19 1.70 35.11
N ALA A 271 -9.42 2.15 35.34
CA ALA A 271 -10.56 1.25 35.54
C ALA A 271 -10.81 0.36 34.32
N LEU A 272 -10.66 0.91 33.11
CA LEU A 272 -10.79 0.13 31.88
C LEU A 272 -9.68 -0.92 31.75
N ALA A 273 -8.42 -0.55 32.01
CA ALA A 273 -7.29 -1.48 31.95
C ALA A 273 -7.47 -2.63 32.96
N ASP A 274 -7.91 -2.31 34.20
CA ASP A 274 -8.18 -3.31 35.26
C ASP A 274 -9.31 -4.27 34.86
N ASN A 275 -10.37 -3.75 34.25
CA ASN A 275 -11.48 -4.56 33.75
C ASN A 275 -11.07 -5.52 32.64
N ILE A 276 -10.33 -5.00 31.64
CA ILE A 276 -9.88 -5.82 30.50
C ILE A 276 -8.93 -6.93 30.95
N THR A 277 -8.09 -6.67 31.96
CA THR A 277 -7.07 -7.60 32.43
C THR A 277 -7.50 -8.39 33.68
N ALA A 278 -8.77 -8.31 34.07
CA ALA A 278 -9.29 -9.02 35.23
C ALA A 278 -9.04 -10.53 35.12
N GLY A 279 -8.40 -11.11 36.13
CA GLY A 279 -8.06 -12.54 36.19
C GLY A 279 -6.86 -12.96 35.32
N ILE A 280 -6.19 -12.01 34.64
CA ILE A 280 -4.99 -12.29 33.83
C ILE A 280 -3.76 -11.89 34.63
N SER A 281 -2.92 -12.87 35.01
CA SER A 281 -1.68 -12.63 35.75
C SER A 281 -0.45 -12.45 34.86
N ASP A 282 -0.42 -13.09 33.68
CA ASP A 282 0.70 -12.99 32.75
C ASP A 282 0.72 -11.62 32.05
N ARG A 283 1.87 -10.97 32.13
CA ARG A 283 2.04 -9.59 31.59
C ARG A 283 1.88 -9.51 30.08
N ARG A 284 2.33 -10.54 29.36
CA ARG A 284 2.19 -10.59 27.92
C ARG A 284 0.72 -10.79 27.51
N GLU A 285 -0.01 -11.63 28.21
CA GLU A 285 -1.45 -11.83 28.01
C GLU A 285 -2.25 -10.57 28.37
N GLN A 286 -1.83 -9.82 29.42
CA GLN A 286 -2.41 -8.50 29.73
C GLN A 286 -2.21 -7.53 28.56
N ALA A 287 -0.98 -7.42 28.04
CA ALA A 287 -0.69 -6.56 26.90
C ALA A 287 -1.47 -6.96 25.64
N GLU A 288 -1.61 -8.26 25.38
CA GLU A 288 -2.42 -8.78 24.27
C GLU A 288 -3.90 -8.43 24.45
N ALA A 289 -4.45 -8.54 25.64
CA ALA A 289 -5.84 -8.20 25.92
C ALA A 289 -6.11 -6.70 25.69
N LEU A 290 -5.22 -5.83 26.16
CA LEU A 290 -5.29 -4.38 25.95
C LEU A 290 -5.17 -4.00 24.47
N TYR A 291 -4.21 -4.59 23.77
CA TYR A 291 -4.05 -4.38 22.31
C TYR A 291 -5.32 -4.76 21.54
N ARG A 292 -5.85 -5.97 21.78
CA ARG A 292 -7.07 -6.42 21.09
C ARG A 292 -8.26 -5.51 21.38
N TRP A 293 -8.36 -5.03 22.63
CA TRP A 293 -9.44 -4.11 22.97
C TRP A 293 -9.33 -2.83 22.15
N VAL A 294 -8.15 -2.20 22.07
CA VAL A 294 -7.94 -0.98 21.26
C VAL A 294 -8.23 -1.25 19.79
N ALA A 295 -7.66 -2.30 19.20
CA ALA A 295 -7.82 -2.63 17.80
C ALA A 295 -9.28 -2.88 17.39
N GLN A 296 -10.12 -3.40 18.29
CA GLN A 296 -11.50 -3.76 17.99
C GLN A 296 -12.56 -2.77 18.49
N ASN A 297 -12.22 -1.86 19.42
CA ASN A 297 -13.21 -0.94 20.02
C ASN A 297 -12.96 0.53 19.69
N ILE A 298 -11.76 0.90 19.22
CA ILE A 298 -11.48 2.24 18.75
C ILE A 298 -11.53 2.22 17.21
N ARG A 299 -12.51 2.90 16.63
CA ARG A 299 -12.66 2.96 15.18
C ARG A 299 -11.55 3.81 14.57
N TYR A 300 -10.79 3.22 13.67
CA TYR A 300 -9.73 3.94 12.97
C TYR A 300 -10.29 4.96 11.97
N VAL A 301 -9.76 6.18 12.02
CA VAL A 301 -10.02 7.26 11.07
C VAL A 301 -8.70 7.66 10.43
N ALA A 302 -8.53 7.36 9.13
CA ALA A 302 -7.28 7.63 8.44
C ALA A 302 -7.03 9.16 8.29
N VAL A 303 -6.16 9.70 9.14
CA VAL A 303 -5.62 11.07 9.06
C VAL A 303 -4.10 10.97 9.06
N TYR A 304 -3.50 11.07 7.88
CA TYR A 304 -2.07 10.89 7.73
C TYR A 304 -1.26 11.94 8.50
N LEU A 305 -0.13 11.51 9.08
CA LEU A 305 0.86 12.40 9.68
C LEU A 305 1.37 13.40 8.62
N GLY A 306 1.65 14.62 9.04
CA GLY A 306 2.21 15.65 8.15
C GLY A 306 1.21 16.66 7.59
N ASN A 307 -0.08 16.33 7.50
CA ASN A 307 -1.11 17.27 7.03
C ASN A 307 -1.83 18.02 8.18
N GLY A 308 -1.10 18.43 9.23
CA GLY A 308 -1.63 19.09 10.44
C GLY A 308 -2.12 18.13 11.53
N GLY A 309 -1.92 16.81 11.38
CA GLY A 309 -2.35 15.79 12.32
C GLY A 309 -1.25 15.24 13.21
N LEU A 310 -0.38 16.08 13.77
CA LEU A 310 0.75 15.64 14.60
C LEU A 310 0.47 15.62 16.10
N GLU A 311 -0.47 16.41 16.58
CA GLU A 311 -0.88 16.35 17.98
C GLU A 311 -1.92 15.27 18.18
N PRO A 312 -1.62 14.23 18.97
CA PRO A 312 -2.62 13.24 19.32
C PRO A 312 -3.66 13.83 20.29
N ASN A 313 -4.86 13.32 20.24
CA ASN A 313 -5.86 13.59 21.25
C ASN A 313 -5.48 12.91 22.57
N SER A 314 -6.02 13.40 23.71
CA SER A 314 -5.78 12.73 25.00
C SER A 314 -6.41 11.34 25.03
N ALA A 315 -5.79 10.39 25.73
CA ALA A 315 -6.29 9.03 25.90
C ALA A 315 -7.75 9.01 26.40
N GLN A 316 -8.13 9.93 27.31
CA GLN A 316 -9.51 10.03 27.78
C GLN A 316 -10.46 10.49 26.68
N SER A 317 -10.10 11.50 25.88
CA SER A 317 -10.94 11.97 24.78
C SER A 317 -11.15 10.87 23.72
N ILE A 318 -10.12 10.07 23.44
CA ILE A 318 -10.21 8.93 22.50
C ILE A 318 -11.15 7.87 23.07
N LEU A 319 -11.03 7.57 24.36
CA LEU A 319 -11.92 6.63 25.04
C LEU A 319 -13.38 7.10 24.98
N ASP A 320 -13.64 8.37 25.26
CA ASP A 320 -15.00 8.93 25.28
C ASP A 320 -15.66 8.92 23.90
N ASN A 321 -14.87 9.09 22.83
CA ASN A 321 -15.35 9.17 21.45
C ASN A 321 -15.35 7.84 20.70
N HIS A 322 -14.62 6.82 21.16
CA HIS A 322 -14.46 5.51 20.50
C HIS A 322 -13.95 5.55 19.06
N TYR A 323 -13.20 6.60 18.68
CA TYR A 323 -12.47 6.68 17.41
C TYR A 323 -11.21 7.51 17.54
N GLY A 324 -10.27 7.27 16.65
CA GLY A 324 -9.02 7.99 16.57
C GLY A 324 -8.25 7.68 15.29
N ASP A 325 -7.20 8.44 15.04
CA ASP A 325 -6.24 8.12 13.97
C ASP A 325 -5.04 7.29 14.50
N CYS A 326 -4.00 7.09 13.68
CA CYS A 326 -2.87 6.24 14.05
C CYS A 326 -2.19 6.67 15.36
N LYS A 327 -1.93 7.96 15.56
CA LYS A 327 -1.31 8.47 16.78
C LYS A 327 -2.22 8.38 18.00
N ASP A 328 -3.53 8.50 17.80
CA ASP A 328 -4.54 8.34 18.84
C ASP A 328 -4.62 6.87 19.30
N HIS A 329 -4.59 5.92 18.36
CA HIS A 329 -4.49 4.49 18.69
C HIS A 329 -3.23 4.17 19.52
N VAL A 330 -2.09 4.79 19.16
CA VAL A 330 -0.85 4.66 19.95
C VAL A 330 -1.03 5.21 21.34
N VAL A 331 -1.59 6.42 21.47
CA VAL A 331 -1.76 7.12 22.77
C VAL A 331 -2.67 6.34 23.73
N ILE A 332 -3.82 5.87 23.26
CA ILE A 332 -4.73 5.10 24.13
C ILE A 332 -4.10 3.75 24.51
N LEU A 333 -3.40 3.08 23.58
CA LEU A 333 -2.70 1.83 23.91
C LEU A 333 -1.57 2.05 24.91
N GLU A 334 -0.76 3.12 24.76
CA GLU A 334 0.26 3.49 25.74
C GLU A 334 -0.32 3.74 27.13
N ALA A 335 -1.42 4.49 27.21
CA ALA A 335 -2.05 4.80 28.50
C ALA A 335 -2.59 3.53 29.19
N LEU A 336 -3.22 2.61 28.45
CA LEU A 336 -3.71 1.33 28.96
C LEU A 336 -2.57 0.41 29.40
N LEU A 337 -1.48 0.31 28.63
CA LEU A 337 -0.28 -0.44 29.00
C LEU A 337 0.38 0.14 30.24
N ALA A 338 0.52 1.48 30.32
CA ALA A 338 1.08 2.18 31.46
C ALA A 338 0.25 1.96 32.74
N ALA A 339 -1.08 1.90 32.65
CA ALA A 339 -1.97 1.57 33.76
C ALA A 339 -1.67 0.17 34.38
N LYS A 340 -1.07 -0.73 33.59
CA LYS A 340 -0.59 -2.06 34.05
C LYS A 340 0.92 -2.12 34.29
N GLY A 341 1.61 -0.96 34.26
CA GLY A 341 3.05 -0.87 34.46
C GLY A 341 3.87 -1.48 33.31
N ILE A 342 3.29 -1.62 32.12
CA ILE A 342 3.96 -2.10 30.90
C ILE A 342 4.47 -0.90 30.11
N ALA A 343 5.80 -0.78 29.98
CA ALA A 343 6.41 0.30 29.23
C ALA A 343 6.20 0.12 27.71
N SER A 344 5.89 1.20 27.03
CA SER A 344 5.79 1.25 25.56
C SER A 344 6.36 2.54 24.99
N SER A 345 6.54 2.61 23.71
CA SER A 345 7.04 3.78 22.98
C SER A 345 6.23 4.00 21.72
N PRO A 346 5.81 5.24 21.42
CA PRO A 346 5.37 5.57 20.08
C PRO A 346 6.49 5.34 19.07
N VAL A 347 6.11 4.92 17.88
CA VAL A 347 7.00 4.61 16.76
C VAL A 347 6.47 5.31 15.53
N LEU A 348 7.26 6.22 14.95
CA LEU A 348 6.95 6.80 13.65
C LEU A 348 7.45 5.88 12.55
N ILE A 349 6.59 5.58 11.59
CA ILE A 349 6.84 4.66 10.49
C ILE A 349 6.33 5.24 9.16
N GLY A 350 7.03 4.95 8.08
CA GLY A 350 6.53 5.18 6.72
C GLY A 350 5.92 3.90 6.20
N MET A 351 4.62 3.72 6.44
CA MET A 351 3.86 2.58 5.94
C MET A 351 3.81 2.64 4.41
N ASP A 352 4.16 1.54 3.75
CA ASP A 352 4.26 1.42 2.28
C ASP A 352 5.26 2.38 1.60
N GLU A 353 6.14 3.02 2.37
CA GLU A 353 7.12 4.00 1.85
C GLU A 353 8.51 3.39 1.56
N GLY A 354 8.59 2.08 1.58
CA GLY A 354 9.82 1.33 1.31
C GLY A 354 10.86 1.37 2.44
N PRO A 355 11.99 0.67 2.25
CA PRO A 355 12.94 0.36 3.32
C PRO A 355 14.02 1.43 3.55
N ILE A 356 13.95 2.60 2.92
CA ILE A 356 15.02 3.60 2.91
C ILE A 356 14.60 4.87 3.63
N LEU A 357 15.54 5.47 4.35
CA LEU A 357 15.37 6.80 4.95
C LEU A 357 16.01 7.89 4.08
N PRO A 358 15.42 9.10 4.04
CA PRO A 358 16.06 10.29 3.49
C PRO A 358 17.40 10.61 4.17
N LYS A 359 18.25 11.33 3.47
CA LYS A 359 19.56 11.75 4.00
C LYS A 359 19.50 12.85 5.08
N VAL A 360 18.36 13.54 5.15
CA VAL A 360 18.07 14.54 6.19
C VAL A 360 16.79 14.15 6.94
N PRO A 361 16.64 14.52 8.22
CA PRO A 361 15.44 14.19 8.99
C PRO A 361 14.23 14.95 8.47
N LEU A 362 13.31 14.24 7.87
CA LEU A 362 12.05 14.77 7.34
C LEU A 362 10.86 14.08 7.98
N LEU A 363 9.99 14.88 8.60
CA LEU A 363 8.76 14.38 9.19
C LEU A 363 7.84 13.73 8.14
N SER A 364 7.83 14.30 6.94
CA SER A 364 7.04 13.79 5.80
C SER A 364 7.45 12.38 5.33
N ARG A 365 8.57 11.83 5.85
CA ARG A 365 8.94 10.42 5.65
C ARG A 365 8.01 9.47 6.41
N PHE A 366 7.37 9.93 7.46
CA PHE A 366 6.50 9.14 8.30
C PHE A 366 5.04 9.53 8.04
N ASN A 367 4.26 8.58 7.59
CA ASN A 367 2.84 8.75 7.32
C ASN A 367 1.96 8.02 8.34
N HIS A 368 2.58 7.20 9.22
CA HIS A 368 1.87 6.35 10.17
C HIS A 368 2.59 6.30 11.53
N ALA A 369 1.86 5.85 12.57
CA ALA A 369 2.39 5.63 13.91
C ALA A 369 1.89 4.30 14.46
N ILE A 370 2.79 3.55 15.09
CA ILE A 370 2.53 2.26 15.74
C ILE A 370 3.17 2.24 17.14
N THR A 371 2.96 1.17 17.91
CA THR A 371 3.48 1.05 19.28
C THR A 371 4.61 0.02 19.35
N TYR A 372 5.69 0.33 20.06
CA TYR A 372 6.73 -0.64 20.41
C TYR A 372 6.68 -0.98 21.91
N VAL A 373 6.69 -2.27 22.25
CA VAL A 373 6.72 -2.76 23.63
C VAL A 373 8.08 -3.42 23.89
N PRO A 374 9.03 -2.72 24.59
CA PRO A 374 10.40 -3.20 24.75
C PRO A 374 10.51 -4.52 25.51
N GLU A 375 9.66 -4.73 26.52
CA GLU A 375 9.63 -5.95 27.35
C GLU A 375 9.47 -7.22 26.50
N PHE A 376 8.66 -7.14 25.44
CA PHE A 376 8.37 -8.27 24.56
C PHE A 376 9.11 -8.18 23.21
N LYS A 377 9.79 -7.06 22.94
CA LYS A 377 10.43 -6.74 21.66
C LYS A 377 9.44 -6.79 20.50
N LEU A 378 8.22 -6.33 20.71
CA LEU A 378 7.14 -6.36 19.74
C LEU A 378 6.78 -4.96 19.22
N TYR A 379 6.53 -4.89 17.92
CA TYR A 379 5.82 -3.80 17.29
C TYR A 379 4.34 -4.18 17.16
N LEU A 380 3.45 -3.23 17.40
CA LEU A 380 2.01 -3.43 17.43
C LEU A 380 1.33 -2.32 16.65
N ASP A 381 0.60 -2.67 15.61
CA ASP A 381 -0.28 -1.75 14.90
C ASP A 381 -1.74 -2.00 15.31
N SER A 382 -2.24 -1.21 16.25
CA SER A 382 -3.62 -1.31 16.73
C SER A 382 -4.64 -0.59 15.86
N THR A 383 -4.22 0.05 14.75
CA THR A 383 -5.13 0.62 13.75
C THR A 383 -5.76 -0.46 12.86
N ASN A 384 -5.12 -1.64 12.80
CA ASN A 384 -5.59 -2.78 12.04
C ASN A 384 -6.39 -3.75 12.93
N PRO A 385 -7.74 -3.82 12.79
CA PRO A 385 -8.59 -4.64 13.65
C PRO A 385 -8.49 -6.14 13.37
N TRP A 386 -7.73 -6.56 12.36
CA TRP A 386 -7.56 -7.95 11.95
C TRP A 386 -6.17 -8.52 12.26
N ALA A 387 -5.21 -7.69 12.69
CA ALA A 387 -3.88 -8.14 13.07
C ALA A 387 -3.90 -8.76 14.48
N ARG A 388 -3.32 -9.95 14.65
CA ARG A 388 -3.11 -10.54 15.98
C ARG A 388 -1.97 -9.83 16.70
N PHE A 389 -1.93 -9.96 18.00
CA PHE A 389 -0.88 -9.36 18.84
C PHE A 389 0.53 -9.76 18.37
N GLY A 390 1.31 -8.78 17.96
CA GLY A 390 2.66 -8.95 17.40
C GLY A 390 2.74 -9.22 15.91
N GLN A 391 1.60 -9.36 15.21
CA GLN A 391 1.59 -9.36 13.74
C GLN A 391 1.57 -7.93 13.21
N LEU A 392 2.23 -7.72 12.08
CA LEU A 392 2.25 -6.44 11.37
C LEU A 392 1.63 -6.57 9.97
N PRO A 393 0.86 -5.57 9.52
CA PRO A 393 0.46 -5.43 8.13
C PRO A 393 1.67 -5.39 7.19
N GLU A 394 1.47 -5.71 5.90
CA GLU A 394 2.55 -5.76 4.91
C GLU A 394 3.31 -4.44 4.82
N GLY A 395 2.62 -3.31 4.84
CA GLY A 395 3.21 -1.98 4.74
C GLY A 395 4.12 -1.58 5.90
N ASP A 396 4.01 -2.28 7.04
CA ASP A 396 4.85 -2.05 8.23
C ASP A 396 6.09 -2.95 8.27
N LEU A 397 6.17 -3.96 7.41
CA LEU A 397 7.27 -4.93 7.45
C LEU A 397 8.57 -4.37 6.85
N GLY A 398 9.68 -4.60 7.56
CA GLY A 398 11.01 -4.20 7.09
C GLY A 398 11.20 -2.69 6.95
N ALA A 399 10.31 -1.89 7.51
CA ALA A 399 10.35 -0.44 7.41
C ALA A 399 11.33 0.17 8.44
N PRO A 400 12.09 1.20 8.06
CA PRO A 400 12.84 1.98 9.03
C PRO A 400 11.88 2.80 9.89
N VAL A 401 12.13 2.81 11.19
CA VAL A 401 11.25 3.44 12.19
C VAL A 401 12.04 4.34 13.13
N LEU A 402 11.33 5.30 13.72
CA LEU A 402 11.86 6.18 14.75
C LEU A 402 11.17 5.89 16.09
N LEU A 403 11.88 5.22 17.01
CA LEU A 403 11.45 5.01 18.39
C LEU A 403 11.53 6.34 19.12
N THR A 404 10.39 6.93 19.47
CA THR A 404 10.38 8.33 19.93
C THR A 404 10.84 8.49 21.37
N ARG A 405 10.51 7.53 22.25
CA ARG A 405 10.94 7.55 23.65
C ARG A 405 12.45 7.41 23.80
N ASP A 406 13.05 6.51 23.04
CA ASP A 406 14.50 6.25 23.06
C ASP A 406 15.29 7.18 22.14
N ALA A 407 14.61 8.02 21.36
CA ALA A 407 15.18 8.89 20.33
C ALA A 407 16.13 8.11 19.39
N LYS A 408 15.71 6.92 18.91
CA LYS A 408 16.55 5.97 18.20
C LYS A 408 15.92 5.49 16.91
N LEU A 409 16.73 5.40 15.86
CA LEU A 409 16.35 4.69 14.65
C LEU A 409 16.39 3.16 14.88
N ALA A 410 15.42 2.46 14.36
CA ALA A 410 15.30 1.02 14.36
C ALA A 410 14.69 0.53 13.04
N ARG A 411 14.32 -0.73 12.97
CA ARG A 411 13.61 -1.33 11.84
C ARG A 411 12.60 -2.35 12.37
N THR A 412 11.43 -2.41 11.79
CA THR A 412 10.47 -3.50 12.02
C THR A 412 11.00 -4.80 11.43
N PRO A 413 10.55 -5.98 11.90
CA PRO A 413 10.90 -7.26 11.30
C PRO A 413 10.63 -7.27 9.80
N GLY A 414 11.57 -7.75 9.01
CA GLY A 414 11.48 -7.81 7.55
C GLY A 414 11.30 -9.23 7.03
N SER A 415 11.09 -9.35 5.72
CA SER A 415 10.94 -10.64 5.05
C SER A 415 12.23 -11.49 5.05
N ASP A 416 13.39 -10.90 5.28
CA ASP A 416 14.67 -11.61 5.46
C ASP A 416 14.75 -12.31 6.82
N GLU A 417 14.12 -11.76 7.85
CA GLU A 417 14.03 -12.35 9.20
C GLU A 417 12.82 -13.29 9.32
N GLN A 418 11.73 -12.95 8.65
CA GLN A 418 10.48 -13.72 8.60
C GLN A 418 10.00 -13.85 7.15
N PRO A 419 10.62 -14.71 6.34
CA PRO A 419 10.22 -14.85 4.95
C PRO A 419 8.73 -15.25 4.87
N VAL A 420 7.99 -14.55 4.03
CA VAL A 420 6.58 -14.86 3.76
C VAL A 420 6.48 -16.30 3.32
N LYS A 421 5.82 -17.14 4.12
CA LYS A 421 5.62 -18.56 3.86
C LYS A 421 4.15 -18.79 3.55
N SER A 422 3.84 -19.04 2.31
CA SER A 422 2.50 -19.43 1.88
C SER A 422 2.52 -20.87 1.38
N ALA A 423 1.55 -21.67 1.82
CA ALA A 423 1.38 -23.02 1.31
C ALA A 423 -0.06 -23.23 0.83
N LEU A 424 -0.16 -23.87 -0.34
CA LEU A 424 -1.42 -24.19 -1.01
C LEU A 424 -1.51 -25.69 -1.23
N SER A 425 -2.64 -26.31 -0.87
CA SER A 425 -2.97 -27.68 -1.19
C SER A 425 -4.30 -27.73 -1.91
N VAL A 426 -4.34 -28.40 -3.06
CA VAL A 426 -5.54 -28.48 -3.89
C VAL A 426 -5.77 -29.93 -4.33
N ASP A 427 -6.98 -30.41 -4.10
CA ASP A 427 -7.45 -31.70 -4.59
C ASP A 427 -8.43 -31.44 -5.75
N PHE A 428 -8.15 -32.00 -6.92
CA PHE A 428 -9.02 -32.04 -8.08
C PHE A 428 -9.43 -33.49 -8.34
N VAL A 429 -10.70 -33.80 -8.25
CA VAL A 429 -11.22 -35.14 -8.43
C VAL A 429 -12.20 -35.12 -9.60
N PHE A 430 -11.92 -35.93 -10.62
CA PHE A 430 -12.71 -36.03 -11.82
C PHE A 430 -13.54 -37.33 -11.78
N ASP A 431 -14.82 -37.24 -12.12
CA ASP A 431 -15.66 -38.41 -12.29
C ASP A 431 -15.67 -38.93 -13.75
N LYS A 432 -16.35 -40.03 -14.00
CA LYS A 432 -16.42 -40.67 -15.33
C LYS A 432 -17.13 -39.82 -16.38
N ALA A 433 -18.02 -38.93 -15.96
CA ALA A 433 -18.73 -37.99 -16.83
C ALA A 433 -17.92 -36.74 -17.15
N GLY A 434 -16.71 -36.58 -16.55
CA GLY A 434 -15.88 -35.43 -16.76
C GLY A 434 -16.17 -34.25 -15.82
N ASN A 435 -17.05 -34.45 -14.83
CA ASN A 435 -17.31 -33.45 -13.83
C ASN A 435 -16.10 -33.32 -12.88
N LEU A 436 -15.87 -32.10 -12.41
CA LEU A 436 -14.83 -31.77 -11.45
C LEU A 436 -15.44 -31.48 -10.09
N HIS A 437 -14.88 -32.04 -9.04
CA HIS A 437 -15.08 -31.58 -7.68
C HIS A 437 -13.77 -31.57 -6.92
N GLY A 438 -13.69 -30.75 -5.88
CA GLY A 438 -12.43 -30.64 -5.14
C GLY A 438 -12.48 -29.68 -3.99
N GLN A 439 -11.30 -29.48 -3.44
CA GLN A 439 -11.09 -28.52 -2.36
C GLN A 439 -9.73 -27.84 -2.45
N THR A 440 -9.71 -26.60 -2.05
CA THR A 440 -8.49 -25.81 -1.83
C THR A 440 -8.33 -25.54 -0.34
N GLU A 441 -7.13 -25.75 0.18
CA GLU A 441 -6.74 -25.41 1.53
C GLU A 441 -5.47 -24.55 1.49
N ARG A 442 -5.44 -23.47 2.27
CA ARG A 442 -4.29 -22.57 2.36
C ARG A 442 -3.75 -22.52 3.78
N ARG A 443 -2.44 -22.66 3.92
CA ARG A 443 -1.72 -22.20 5.10
C ARG A 443 -1.24 -20.77 4.81
N LEU A 444 -1.79 -19.83 5.55
CA LEU A 444 -1.54 -18.41 5.35
C LEU A 444 -0.24 -17.98 6.01
N SER A 445 0.49 -17.05 5.38
CA SER A 445 1.45 -16.22 6.08
C SER A 445 0.71 -15.26 7.02
N GLU A 446 1.44 -14.59 7.93
CA GLU A 446 0.83 -13.62 8.85
C GLU A 446 0.15 -12.46 8.11
N VAL A 447 0.79 -11.94 7.07
CA VAL A 447 0.24 -10.89 6.21
C VAL A 447 -1.05 -11.36 5.51
N GLU A 448 -1.01 -12.54 4.87
CA GLU A 448 -2.19 -13.09 4.21
C GLU A 448 -3.34 -13.36 5.18
N GLU A 449 -3.02 -13.72 6.43
CA GLU A 449 -4.03 -13.90 7.49
C GLU A 449 -4.76 -12.59 7.78
N ILE A 450 -4.04 -11.47 7.93
CA ILE A 450 -4.62 -10.14 8.18
C ILE A 450 -5.56 -9.75 7.04
N ASP A 451 -5.09 -9.83 5.79
CA ASP A 451 -5.87 -9.45 4.61
C ASP A 451 -7.14 -10.28 4.46
N LEU A 452 -7.03 -11.60 4.67
CA LEU A 452 -8.17 -12.49 4.52
C LEU A 452 -9.17 -12.37 5.66
N ARG A 453 -8.72 -12.08 6.89
CA ARG A 453 -9.63 -11.71 7.98
C ARG A 453 -10.44 -10.47 7.61
N GLY A 454 -9.80 -9.42 7.07
CA GLY A 454 -10.48 -8.23 6.58
C GLY A 454 -11.51 -8.55 5.50
N TYR A 455 -11.15 -9.35 4.52
CA TYR A 455 -12.05 -9.77 3.46
C TYR A 455 -13.24 -10.57 4.00
N PHE A 456 -12.99 -11.63 4.78
CA PHE A 456 -14.04 -12.51 5.28
C PHE A 456 -14.92 -11.89 6.37
N SER A 457 -14.43 -10.90 7.13
CA SER A 457 -15.24 -10.15 8.09
C SER A 457 -16.38 -9.36 7.43
N GLN A 458 -16.24 -9.01 6.15
CA GLN A 458 -17.26 -8.31 5.37
C GLN A 458 -18.28 -9.26 4.71
N ILE A 459 -18.02 -10.57 4.74
CA ILE A 459 -18.92 -11.58 4.16
C ILE A 459 -19.97 -11.95 5.19
N ASN A 460 -21.20 -11.52 4.95
CA ASN A 460 -22.37 -11.87 5.73
C ASN A 460 -23.27 -12.87 4.95
N ARG A 461 -24.38 -13.29 5.58
CA ARG A 461 -25.31 -14.26 4.94
C ARG A 461 -25.91 -13.75 3.63
N GLN A 462 -26.07 -12.44 3.46
CA GLN A 462 -26.74 -11.86 2.28
C GLN A 462 -25.82 -11.82 1.06
N ASN A 463 -24.50 -11.59 1.26
CA ASN A 463 -23.53 -11.48 0.17
C ASN A 463 -22.62 -12.72 0.02
N ARG A 464 -22.81 -13.75 0.86
CA ARG A 464 -21.96 -14.95 0.85
C ARG A 464 -21.96 -15.68 -0.49
N ALA A 465 -23.13 -15.93 -1.04
CA ALA A 465 -23.26 -16.60 -2.34
C ALA A 465 -22.57 -15.82 -3.47
N GLN A 466 -22.63 -14.48 -3.43
CA GLN A 466 -21.95 -13.62 -4.40
C GLN A 466 -20.43 -13.69 -4.22
N ALA A 467 -19.92 -13.70 -2.99
CA ALA A 467 -18.50 -13.84 -2.69
C ALA A 467 -17.97 -15.21 -3.17
N GLU A 468 -18.70 -16.29 -2.90
CA GLU A 468 -18.36 -17.65 -3.35
C GLU A 468 -18.37 -17.77 -4.88
N ALA A 469 -19.36 -17.18 -5.56
CA ALA A 469 -19.39 -17.09 -7.01
C ALA A 469 -18.23 -16.28 -7.59
N SER A 470 -17.84 -15.17 -6.93
CA SER A 470 -16.68 -14.37 -7.34
C SER A 470 -15.36 -15.14 -7.21
N ILE A 471 -15.20 -15.93 -6.14
CA ILE A 471 -14.03 -16.82 -5.95
C ILE A 471 -13.95 -17.87 -7.06
N MET A 472 -15.09 -18.48 -7.45
CA MET A 472 -15.14 -19.42 -8.57
C MET A 472 -14.78 -18.76 -9.90
N SER A 473 -15.41 -17.63 -10.21
CA SER A 473 -15.16 -16.88 -11.45
C SER A 473 -13.69 -16.48 -11.60
N ALA A 474 -13.04 -16.08 -10.51
CA ALA A 474 -11.60 -15.72 -10.50
C ALA A 474 -10.68 -16.90 -10.87
N SER A 475 -11.12 -18.15 -10.68
CA SER A 475 -10.37 -19.34 -11.10
C SER A 475 -10.51 -19.64 -12.61
N GLY A 476 -11.50 -19.04 -13.29
CA GLY A 476 -11.86 -19.36 -14.66
C GLY A 476 -12.55 -20.71 -14.81
N ILE A 477 -13.02 -21.30 -13.71
CA ILE A 477 -13.79 -22.55 -13.70
C ILE A 477 -15.27 -22.19 -13.60
N ASP A 478 -16.05 -22.63 -14.59
CA ASP A 478 -17.51 -22.50 -14.55
C ASP A 478 -18.10 -23.55 -13.61
N GLY A 479 -18.67 -23.09 -12.51
CA GLY A 479 -19.12 -23.98 -11.45
C GLY A 479 -19.58 -23.25 -10.20
N SER A 480 -19.68 -23.98 -9.10
CA SER A 480 -20.06 -23.43 -7.80
C SER A 480 -19.07 -23.83 -6.70
N GLY A 481 -19.03 -23.06 -5.64
CA GLY A 481 -18.17 -23.36 -4.51
C GLY A 481 -18.71 -22.83 -3.19
N GLU A 482 -18.10 -23.31 -2.10
CA GLU A 482 -18.47 -23.00 -0.73
C GLU A 482 -17.23 -22.76 0.13
N VAL A 483 -17.25 -21.67 0.90
CA VAL A 483 -16.22 -21.35 1.89
C VAL A 483 -16.54 -21.99 3.24
N ALA A 484 -15.56 -22.66 3.85
CA ALA A 484 -15.59 -23.11 5.25
C ALA A 484 -14.44 -22.47 6.02
N MET A 485 -14.74 -21.51 6.89
CA MET A 485 -13.77 -20.87 7.79
C MET A 485 -13.51 -21.75 9.01
N ASN A 486 -12.26 -21.79 9.52
CA ASN A 486 -11.87 -22.54 10.72
C ASN A 486 -12.13 -21.78 12.03
N SER A 487 -12.29 -20.46 11.97
CA SER A 487 -12.56 -19.57 13.09
C SER A 487 -13.30 -18.31 12.62
N ASP A 488 -13.85 -17.56 13.56
CA ASP A 488 -14.37 -16.21 13.29
C ASP A 488 -13.21 -15.31 12.84
N PRO A 489 -13.32 -14.56 11.73
CA PRO A 489 -12.31 -13.60 11.32
C PRO A 489 -11.95 -12.56 12.39
N LEU A 490 -12.87 -12.23 13.27
CA LEU A 490 -12.67 -11.27 14.37
C LEU A 490 -12.09 -11.92 15.65
N ASP A 491 -11.99 -13.25 15.74
CA ASP A 491 -11.33 -13.92 16.86
C ASP A 491 -9.81 -13.88 16.71
N LEU A 492 -9.20 -12.78 17.19
CA LEU A 492 -7.75 -12.58 17.11
C LEU A 492 -6.94 -13.49 18.07
N LYS A 493 -7.58 -14.34 18.89
CA LYS A 493 -6.89 -15.35 19.70
C LYS A 493 -6.49 -16.58 18.90
N LYS A 494 -7.21 -16.88 17.82
CA LYS A 494 -7.01 -18.07 17.01
C LYS A 494 -6.38 -17.71 15.67
N GLN A 495 -5.55 -18.60 15.16
CA GLN A 495 -5.10 -18.49 13.77
C GLN A 495 -6.30 -18.67 12.83
N PHE A 496 -6.44 -17.75 11.87
CA PHE A 496 -7.49 -17.82 10.85
C PHE A 496 -7.02 -18.64 9.65
N GLY A 497 -7.97 -19.33 9.03
CA GLY A 497 -7.77 -20.03 7.77
C GLY A 497 -9.13 -20.45 7.21
N TYR A 498 -9.13 -20.88 5.98
CA TYR A 498 -10.32 -21.35 5.31
C TYR A 498 -10.04 -22.48 4.35
N ARG A 499 -11.09 -23.23 4.02
CA ARG A 499 -11.14 -24.22 2.96
C ARG A 499 -12.21 -23.81 1.97
N PHE A 500 -11.93 -23.96 0.68
CA PHE A 500 -12.89 -23.73 -0.38
C PHE A 500 -13.19 -25.04 -1.09
N ARG A 501 -14.44 -25.53 -1.01
CA ARG A 501 -14.92 -26.68 -1.76
C ARG A 501 -15.57 -26.21 -3.03
N PHE A 502 -15.38 -26.92 -4.13
CA PHE A 502 -15.89 -26.52 -5.44
C PHE A 502 -16.33 -27.72 -6.26
N LYS A 503 -17.22 -27.45 -7.24
CA LYS A 503 -17.66 -28.39 -8.27
C LYS A 503 -17.92 -27.65 -9.58
N ALA A 504 -17.71 -28.37 -10.69
CA ALA A 504 -18.03 -27.93 -12.05
C ALA A 504 -18.46 -29.11 -12.86
N ASP A 505 -19.56 -28.98 -13.60
CA ASP A 505 -20.06 -30.00 -14.50
C ASP A 505 -19.37 -29.86 -15.86
N ASP A 506 -19.25 -30.97 -16.63
CA ASP A 506 -18.68 -31.01 -17.99
C ASP A 506 -17.30 -30.32 -18.13
N TYR A 507 -16.45 -30.45 -17.11
CA TYR A 507 -15.15 -29.75 -17.06
C TYR A 507 -14.14 -30.32 -18.06
N VAL A 508 -14.16 -31.65 -18.30
CA VAL A 508 -13.23 -32.35 -19.21
C VAL A 508 -13.91 -33.52 -19.90
N ASP A 509 -13.68 -33.65 -21.20
CA ASP A 509 -14.10 -34.83 -21.97
C ASP A 509 -13.00 -35.91 -21.92
N PHE A 510 -13.31 -37.05 -21.30
CA PHE A 510 -12.42 -38.21 -21.26
C PHE A 510 -12.67 -39.22 -22.41
N GLY A 511 -13.61 -38.96 -23.31
CA GLY A 511 -13.89 -39.81 -24.47
C GLY A 511 -12.82 -39.77 -25.56
N VAL A 512 -11.87 -38.82 -25.46
CA VAL A 512 -10.77 -38.65 -26.41
C VAL A 512 -9.43 -38.56 -25.68
N VAL A 513 -8.34 -38.85 -26.39
CA VAL A 513 -6.97 -38.57 -25.87
C VAL A 513 -6.80 -37.07 -25.70
N GLY A 514 -6.42 -36.68 -24.51
CA GLY A 514 -6.27 -35.27 -24.15
C GLY A 514 -5.03 -34.98 -23.30
N GLY A 515 -4.76 -33.67 -23.17
CA GLY A 515 -3.71 -33.16 -22.27
C GLY A 515 -4.30 -32.07 -21.36
N MET A 516 -4.14 -32.24 -20.05
CA MET A 516 -4.65 -31.33 -19.03
C MET A 516 -3.50 -30.64 -18.31
N THR A 517 -3.48 -29.31 -18.32
CA THR A 517 -2.63 -28.53 -17.40
C THR A 517 -3.26 -28.50 -16.01
N LEU A 518 -2.48 -28.14 -14.99
CA LEU A 518 -3.03 -27.90 -13.65
C LEU A 518 -4.13 -26.83 -13.71
N PRO A 519 -5.38 -27.14 -13.28
CA PRO A 519 -6.41 -26.13 -13.19
C PRO A 519 -6.00 -24.99 -12.24
N ASN A 520 -6.58 -23.80 -12.44
CA ASN A 520 -6.36 -22.71 -11.52
C ASN A 520 -7.17 -22.97 -10.23
N PRO A 521 -6.55 -22.94 -9.03
CA PRO A 521 -7.21 -23.36 -7.80
C PRO A 521 -8.29 -22.36 -7.36
N PRO A 522 -9.58 -22.71 -7.31
CA PRO A 522 -10.60 -21.84 -6.74
C PRO A 522 -10.29 -21.53 -5.27
N GLY A 523 -10.38 -20.27 -4.88
CA GLY A 523 -10.02 -19.82 -3.53
C GLY A 523 -8.53 -19.90 -3.18
N GLY A 524 -7.67 -20.28 -4.14
CA GLY A 524 -6.22 -20.32 -3.97
C GLY A 524 -5.53 -19.10 -4.59
N LYS A 525 -4.50 -18.57 -3.91
CA LYS A 525 -3.57 -17.60 -4.49
C LYS A 525 -2.31 -18.37 -4.90
N SER A 526 -2.23 -18.77 -6.16
CA SER A 526 -1.07 -19.49 -6.70
C SER A 526 0.02 -18.53 -7.18
N PHE A 527 1.26 -18.87 -6.93
CA PHE A 527 2.41 -18.10 -7.44
C PHE A 527 2.67 -18.31 -8.95
N ARG A 528 1.85 -19.09 -9.64
CA ARG A 528 1.92 -19.28 -11.12
C ARG A 528 1.93 -17.99 -11.91
N THR A 529 1.34 -16.91 -11.36
CA THR A 529 1.21 -15.60 -12.02
C THR A 529 2.39 -14.65 -11.77
N LEU A 530 3.38 -15.02 -10.96
CA LEU A 530 4.53 -14.14 -10.66
C LEU A 530 5.31 -13.70 -11.91
N TYR A 531 5.25 -14.47 -13.00
CA TYR A 531 5.88 -14.06 -14.25
C TYR A 531 5.31 -12.76 -14.83
N THR A 532 4.08 -12.37 -14.46
CA THR A 532 3.47 -11.11 -14.90
C THR A 532 4.18 -9.90 -14.32
N THR A 533 4.74 -10.01 -13.12
CA THR A 533 5.56 -8.96 -12.48
C THR A 533 6.79 -8.62 -13.33
N THR A 534 7.34 -9.62 -14.03
CA THR A 534 8.50 -9.49 -14.90
C THR A 534 8.16 -9.70 -16.39
N ALA A 535 6.96 -9.28 -16.81
CA ALA A 535 6.51 -9.43 -18.18
C ALA A 535 7.34 -8.60 -19.18
N ALA A 536 7.75 -7.40 -18.78
CA ALA A 536 8.62 -6.54 -19.57
C ALA A 536 9.99 -7.21 -19.85
N PRO A 537 10.58 -7.01 -21.03
CA PRO A 537 11.87 -7.60 -21.39
C PRO A 537 13.04 -7.06 -20.55
N GLY A 538 12.92 -5.86 -20.01
CA GLY A 538 13.90 -5.19 -19.14
C GLY A 538 13.23 -4.32 -18.10
N ASN A 539 14.02 -3.84 -17.16
CA ASN A 539 13.65 -2.84 -16.16
C ASN A 539 14.78 -1.81 -16.06
N GLU A 540 14.45 -0.53 -16.13
CA GLU A 540 15.42 0.57 -16.09
C GLU A 540 15.49 1.23 -14.70
N THR A 541 14.59 0.85 -13.78
CA THR A 541 14.47 1.44 -12.45
C THR A 541 14.86 0.45 -11.35
N PRO A 542 15.26 0.92 -10.16
CA PRO A 542 15.29 0.08 -8.97
C PRO A 542 13.92 -0.52 -8.66
N PHE A 543 13.90 -1.69 -8.02
CA PHE A 543 12.68 -2.40 -7.65
C PHE A 543 12.84 -3.14 -6.32
N TYR A 544 11.73 -3.40 -5.61
CA TYR A 544 11.80 -4.13 -4.35
C TYR A 544 11.88 -5.64 -4.60
N CYS A 545 12.83 -6.31 -3.93
CA CYS A 545 13.12 -7.74 -4.08
C CYS A 545 13.17 -8.43 -2.71
N SER A 546 12.02 -8.54 -2.06
CA SER A 546 11.89 -9.18 -0.74
C SER A 546 11.99 -10.70 -0.84
N ALA A 547 12.51 -11.35 0.23
CA ALA A 547 12.54 -12.80 0.33
C ALA A 547 11.12 -13.37 0.48
N GLN A 548 10.80 -14.42 -0.29
CA GLN A 548 9.49 -15.08 -0.27
C GLN A 548 9.68 -16.59 -0.44
N ARG A 549 8.79 -17.36 0.17
CA ARG A 549 8.75 -18.81 0.01
C ARG A 549 7.33 -19.31 -0.22
N TYR A 550 7.17 -20.15 -1.24
CA TYR A 550 5.91 -20.75 -1.63
C TYR A 550 6.06 -22.26 -1.77
N ASP A 551 5.08 -22.99 -1.22
CA ASP A 551 4.96 -24.43 -1.36
C ASP A 551 3.53 -24.74 -1.85
N GLU A 552 3.37 -25.32 -3.05
CA GLU A 552 2.06 -25.68 -3.60
C GLU A 552 2.01 -27.16 -3.96
N THR A 553 0.97 -27.84 -3.49
CA THR A 553 0.70 -29.25 -3.78
C THR A 553 -0.63 -29.37 -4.50
N TYR A 554 -0.61 -30.00 -5.66
CA TYR A 554 -1.79 -30.33 -6.46
C TYR A 554 -1.94 -31.83 -6.55
N ARG A 555 -3.15 -32.33 -6.32
CA ARG A 555 -3.51 -33.74 -6.48
C ARG A 555 -4.64 -33.85 -7.50
N LEU A 556 -4.38 -34.51 -8.61
CA LEU A 556 -5.37 -34.75 -9.67
C LEU A 556 -5.75 -36.23 -9.62
N GLN A 557 -6.96 -36.53 -9.21
CA GLN A 557 -7.52 -37.87 -9.20
C GLN A 557 -8.35 -38.09 -10.48
N LEU A 558 -7.86 -38.94 -11.39
CA LEU A 558 -8.58 -39.30 -12.60
C LEU A 558 -9.47 -40.54 -12.36
N PRO A 559 -10.56 -40.73 -13.14
CA PRO A 559 -11.40 -41.91 -13.06
C PRO A 559 -10.63 -43.21 -13.35
N ALA A 560 -11.02 -44.31 -12.72
CA ALA A 560 -10.29 -45.58 -12.84
C ALA A 560 -10.23 -46.12 -14.28
N ASN A 561 -11.18 -45.74 -15.12
CA ASN A 561 -11.27 -46.15 -16.53
C ASN A 561 -10.54 -45.23 -17.51
N VAL A 562 -9.89 -44.18 -17.03
CA VAL A 562 -9.15 -43.22 -17.88
C VAL A 562 -7.64 -43.47 -17.72
N PRO A 563 -6.94 -44.09 -18.70
CA PRO A 563 -5.53 -44.33 -18.61
C PRO A 563 -4.74 -43.03 -18.56
N ILE A 564 -3.76 -42.93 -17.65
CA ILE A 564 -2.76 -41.88 -17.66
C ILE A 564 -1.62 -42.35 -18.56
N ILE A 565 -1.44 -41.68 -19.70
CA ILE A 565 -0.44 -42.03 -20.72
C ILE A 565 0.93 -41.50 -20.32
N ALA A 566 0.99 -40.22 -19.91
CA ALA A 566 2.24 -39.57 -19.52
C ALA A 566 2.01 -38.46 -18.52
N ILE A 567 3.03 -38.21 -17.69
CA ILE A 567 3.15 -37.04 -16.81
C ILE A 567 4.40 -36.26 -17.15
N PRO A 568 4.48 -34.95 -16.87
CA PRO A 568 5.67 -34.15 -17.09
C PRO A 568 6.86 -34.65 -16.26
N GLN A 569 8.07 -34.33 -16.73
CA GLN A 569 9.30 -34.57 -15.97
C GLN A 569 9.51 -33.50 -14.90
N ASP A 570 10.22 -33.88 -13.84
CA ASP A 570 10.69 -32.98 -12.80
C ASP A 570 11.60 -31.90 -13.39
N ARG A 571 11.53 -30.70 -12.80
CA ARG A 571 12.40 -29.58 -13.16
C ARG A 571 12.93 -28.92 -11.92
N GLN A 572 14.16 -28.47 -12.00
CA GLN A 572 14.79 -27.60 -11.01
C GLN A 572 15.55 -26.49 -11.72
N PHE A 573 15.48 -25.30 -11.17
CA PHE A 573 16.21 -24.14 -11.64
C PHE A 573 16.68 -23.29 -10.46
N ARG A 574 17.93 -22.82 -10.53
CA ARG A 574 18.51 -21.96 -9.49
C ARG A 574 19.34 -20.86 -10.14
N ASN A 575 19.21 -19.66 -9.63
CA ASN A 575 20.09 -18.53 -9.92
C ASN A 575 20.18 -17.59 -8.70
N ALA A 576 20.76 -16.40 -8.86
CA ALA A 576 20.90 -15.42 -7.78
C ALA A 576 19.54 -14.98 -7.19
N ALA A 577 18.47 -14.88 -8.02
CA ALA A 577 17.14 -14.46 -7.59
C ALA A 577 16.38 -15.54 -6.79
N GLY A 578 16.78 -16.82 -6.88
CA GLY A 578 16.12 -17.87 -6.11
C GLY A 578 16.27 -19.28 -6.66
N ASP A 579 15.44 -20.17 -6.11
CA ASP A 579 15.37 -21.59 -6.44
C ASP A 579 13.92 -21.97 -6.73
N TYR A 580 13.69 -22.62 -7.86
CA TYR A 580 12.40 -23.17 -8.25
C TYR A 580 12.51 -24.65 -8.52
N ARG A 581 11.56 -25.44 -7.99
CA ARG A 581 11.44 -26.88 -8.21
C ARG A 581 10.01 -27.25 -8.49
N VAL A 582 9.79 -28.15 -9.47
CA VAL A 582 8.55 -28.88 -9.64
C VAL A 582 8.83 -30.37 -9.74
N ALA A 583 8.11 -31.17 -8.95
CA ALA A 583 8.19 -32.62 -8.94
C ALA A 583 6.82 -33.22 -9.26
N TRP A 584 6.80 -34.21 -10.18
CA TRP A 584 5.62 -34.91 -10.65
C TRP A 584 5.69 -36.38 -10.25
N ARG A 585 4.64 -36.88 -9.61
CA ARG A 585 4.55 -38.28 -9.23
C ARG A 585 3.19 -38.84 -9.63
N ARG A 586 3.20 -40.03 -10.20
CA ARG A 586 1.98 -40.84 -10.41
C ARG A 586 1.87 -41.88 -9.30
N ASP A 587 0.68 -42.01 -8.73
CA ASP A 587 0.32 -43.02 -7.75
C ASP A 587 -1.05 -43.62 -8.16
N GLY A 588 -1.02 -44.74 -8.93
CA GLY A 588 -2.22 -45.30 -9.56
C GLY A 588 -2.87 -44.31 -10.54
N GLN A 589 -4.09 -43.89 -10.20
CA GLN A 589 -4.89 -42.91 -10.96
C GLN A 589 -4.77 -41.50 -10.39
N GLN A 590 -3.90 -41.30 -9.45
CA GLN A 590 -3.62 -39.97 -8.90
C GLN A 590 -2.28 -39.42 -9.45
N VAL A 591 -2.29 -38.16 -9.88
CA VAL A 591 -1.07 -37.40 -10.18
C VAL A 591 -0.88 -36.37 -9.08
N ILE A 592 0.29 -36.41 -8.43
CA ILE A 592 0.68 -35.48 -7.37
C ILE A 592 1.78 -34.57 -7.92
N VAL A 593 1.57 -33.27 -7.79
CA VAL A 593 2.51 -32.24 -8.28
C VAL A 593 2.89 -31.32 -7.13
N ASN A 594 4.18 -31.18 -6.88
CA ASN A 594 4.71 -30.28 -5.85
C ASN A 594 5.52 -29.18 -6.52
N HIS A 595 5.06 -27.94 -6.39
CA HIS A 595 5.80 -26.74 -6.78
C HIS A 595 6.40 -26.07 -5.55
N GLN A 596 7.68 -25.76 -5.60
CA GLN A 596 8.38 -25.02 -4.55
C GLN A 596 9.12 -23.85 -5.19
N LEU A 597 8.95 -22.67 -4.61
CA LEU A 597 9.67 -21.47 -5.02
C LEU A 597 10.22 -20.75 -3.81
N GLN A 598 11.51 -20.46 -3.85
CA GLN A 598 12.15 -19.52 -2.95
C GLN A 598 12.69 -18.35 -3.75
N VAL A 599 12.26 -17.15 -3.39
CA VAL A 599 12.79 -15.88 -3.89
C VAL A 599 13.77 -15.33 -2.85
N ASN A 600 14.92 -14.85 -3.28
CA ASN A 600 15.98 -14.36 -2.40
C ASN A 600 15.95 -12.83 -2.30
N ALA A 601 16.21 -12.29 -1.10
CA ALA A 601 16.54 -10.88 -0.88
C ALA A 601 18.02 -10.63 -1.23
N ILE A 602 18.34 -10.48 -2.52
CA ILE A 602 19.75 -10.43 -2.99
C ILE A 602 20.49 -9.15 -2.61
N ARG A 603 19.80 -8.14 -2.09
CA ARG A 603 20.37 -6.87 -1.60
C ARG A 603 20.24 -6.71 -0.08
N GLY A 604 20.06 -7.80 0.65
CA GLY A 604 19.96 -7.81 2.10
C GLY A 604 18.73 -7.06 2.63
N LYS A 605 18.87 -6.41 3.81
CA LYS A 605 17.76 -5.81 4.56
C LYS A 605 17.04 -4.67 3.86
N GLU A 606 17.69 -3.96 2.94
CA GLU A 606 17.03 -2.87 2.20
C GLU A 606 16.12 -3.42 1.10
N ALA A 607 16.33 -4.67 0.67
CA ALA A 607 15.55 -5.34 -0.36
C ALA A 607 15.33 -4.48 -1.64
N LEU A 608 16.22 -3.51 -1.90
CA LEU A 608 16.19 -2.63 -3.05
C LEU A 608 17.16 -3.13 -4.12
N CYS A 609 16.64 -3.87 -5.07
CA CYS A 609 17.37 -4.37 -6.23
C CYS A 609 17.56 -3.26 -7.28
N GLN A 610 18.62 -3.36 -8.06
CA GLN A 610 18.93 -2.45 -9.15
C GLN A 610 18.46 -3.04 -10.49
N ALA A 611 18.31 -2.20 -11.51
CA ALA A 611 17.89 -2.62 -12.85
C ALA A 611 18.66 -3.83 -13.39
N GLN A 612 19.96 -3.91 -13.11
CA GLN A 612 20.85 -5.02 -13.52
C GLN A 612 20.52 -6.36 -12.85
N ASP A 613 19.78 -6.37 -11.75
CA ASP A 613 19.36 -7.59 -11.05
C ASP A 613 18.10 -8.21 -11.68
N TYR A 614 17.32 -7.42 -12.41
CA TYR A 614 16.04 -7.80 -13.01
C TYR A 614 16.08 -9.05 -13.90
N PRO A 615 17.07 -9.25 -14.78
CA PRO A 615 17.12 -10.44 -15.64
C PRO A 615 17.08 -11.76 -14.87
N ALA A 616 17.72 -11.82 -13.68
CA ALA A 616 17.73 -13.03 -12.86
C ALA A 616 16.33 -13.38 -12.32
N PHE A 617 15.55 -12.37 -11.86
CA PHE A 617 14.16 -12.58 -11.43
C PHE A 617 13.27 -12.97 -12.61
N ARG A 618 13.41 -12.29 -13.74
CA ARG A 618 12.65 -12.60 -14.96
C ARG A 618 12.88 -14.05 -15.40
N GLU A 619 14.12 -14.50 -15.42
CA GLU A 619 14.45 -15.87 -15.78
C GLU A 619 13.82 -16.86 -14.79
N LEU A 620 13.95 -16.64 -13.47
CA LEU A 620 13.35 -17.47 -12.43
C LEU A 620 11.83 -17.60 -12.63
N PHE A 621 11.13 -16.48 -12.82
CA PHE A 621 9.66 -16.49 -12.95
C PHE A 621 9.20 -17.07 -14.31
N GLN A 622 10.02 -16.99 -15.34
CA GLN A 622 9.75 -17.71 -16.61
C GLN A 622 9.88 -19.23 -16.43
N GLN A 623 10.80 -19.72 -15.58
CA GLN A 623 10.87 -21.16 -15.27
C GLN A 623 9.63 -21.61 -14.45
N VAL A 624 9.15 -20.79 -13.52
CA VAL A 624 7.87 -21.03 -12.82
C VAL A 624 6.74 -21.19 -13.85
N ARG A 625 6.58 -20.23 -14.78
CA ARG A 625 5.58 -20.28 -15.84
C ARG A 625 5.67 -21.56 -16.67
N ARG A 626 6.90 -21.98 -17.03
CA ARG A 626 7.13 -23.24 -17.80
C ARG A 626 6.72 -24.48 -17.00
N GLY A 627 6.98 -24.50 -15.68
CA GLY A 627 6.58 -25.62 -14.81
C GLY A 627 5.06 -25.80 -14.74
N PHE A 628 4.30 -24.70 -14.64
CA PHE A 628 2.83 -24.75 -14.62
C PHE A 628 2.17 -25.07 -15.98
N ARG A 629 2.93 -25.07 -17.08
CA ARG A 629 2.47 -25.48 -18.41
C ARG A 629 2.60 -26.98 -18.70
N GLY A 630 3.14 -27.75 -17.75
CA GLY A 630 3.19 -29.20 -17.86
C GLY A 630 1.79 -29.79 -18.00
N GLN A 631 1.63 -30.80 -18.88
CA GLN A 631 0.34 -31.45 -19.15
C GLN A 631 0.40 -32.91 -18.74
N VAL A 632 -0.64 -33.36 -18.02
CA VAL A 632 -0.94 -34.78 -17.83
C VAL A 632 -1.66 -35.28 -19.08
N VAL A 633 -1.11 -36.26 -19.77
CA VAL A 633 -1.71 -36.85 -20.97
C VAL A 633 -2.52 -38.10 -20.56
N TYR A 634 -3.77 -38.15 -20.99
CA TYR A 634 -4.72 -39.21 -20.64
C TYR A 634 -5.51 -39.69 -21.85
N GLY A 635 -6.18 -40.83 -21.71
CA GLY A 635 -7.05 -41.45 -22.71
C GLY A 635 -6.45 -42.72 -23.35
N GLU A 636 -7.19 -43.41 -24.21
CA GLU A 636 -6.73 -44.58 -24.94
C GLU A 636 -6.09 -44.16 -26.27
N LEU A 637 -4.82 -44.51 -26.46
CA LEU A 637 -4.19 -44.38 -27.78
C LEU A 637 -4.93 -45.31 -28.76
N ALA A 638 -5.48 -44.75 -29.84
CA ALA A 638 -6.03 -45.56 -30.89
C ALA A 638 -4.95 -46.56 -31.34
N THR A 639 -5.16 -47.82 -31.05
CA THR A 639 -4.34 -48.89 -31.62
C THR A 639 -4.58 -48.87 -33.12
N GLY A 640 -3.64 -48.31 -33.89
CA GLY A 640 -3.69 -48.30 -35.35
C GLY A 640 -3.95 -49.72 -35.85
N LYS A 641 -5.09 -49.86 -36.55
CA LYS A 641 -5.33 -51.02 -37.42
C LYS A 641 -4.57 -50.84 -38.70
#